data_38965f0b0cf46807b25268613edc4095
#
_entry.id   38965f0b0cf46807b25268613edc4095
#
_cell.length_a   1.000
_cell.length_b   1.000
_cell.length_c   1.000
_cell.angle_alpha   90.00
_cell.angle_beta   90.00
_cell.angle_gamma   90.00
#
_symmetry.space_group_name_H-M   'P 1'
#
loop_
_entity.id
_entity.type
_entity.pdbx_description
1 polymer ?
#
loop_
_entity_poly.entity_id
_entity_poly.type
_entity_poly.pdbx_seq_one_letter_code
_entity_poly.pdbx_strand_id
1 'polypeptide(L)'
;KGIDRIGASLCYPIELAHGFFYSLIKMKDPPNFIFLPHFKSVPAQDGHSAAEICPLAQGEPFYLRTAFKDKLEDLKRNGTKVLSPLLDLKGGLVTARKPLVETAVHMGIARKEAQKAFHKALDRQVACLTEMRKIGQKALQELEADPKQIAVVIFARPYNGFVEEAHMGIPHKLASRGVMIIPLDFLPLDTEETKRHMYWGMGQLIMKATRFVKRHPQLFGTFITNFSCGPDSFLIGYFRDIMDRKPSLTLELDSHTADAGLETRVEAFLDIIATYRQLLDQKQIVQKKRTFIPARTILDNEFAKVITSDGEALSLNNPRVTLLFPSMGKIFTESMAAVFRGLGINTVAHPPSGEEVLKLGRANTSCKECLPLILTTGTLLNYINNGKRDDEVLVYFMPTTSGPCRFGQYYIFMEDLVKRREIKNVAMFSPTSEDSYAGLGDNFQRNAWWGTIVSDLMEDIRSMILANATNTETAMRVFKEEWGLILKALQKGEFSVLEKQLSRTGERFSRIPMKLPLEEVPTIALIGEIFVRRDGLSRQYIMEHLAEKGFASVCASSIEWLLYCHYLMDNGLSEHTMTLRDKLNFTIRKTFMARYEKQIKFMLSRSGLIHAKPFDVKKVIKNALPYLSPNLTGEAILTVGSAISEIVSDACGVIAIGPFGCMPNRLSEALLTETMNSKVKLATDPKNRQLKTILDGVEDLPFLAIESDGSPFPQVIYAQLEAFCLRAERLHDIMINADH
;
A
#
# COMPACT_ATOMS: atom_id res chain seq x y z
N LYS A 1 -17.18 19.77 -11.35
CA LYS A 1 -18.36 19.11 -10.69
C LYS A 1 -17.99 17.78 -10.01
N GLY A 2 -17.05 17.00 -10.59
CA GLY A 2 -16.52 15.79 -9.94
C GLY A 2 -15.57 16.14 -8.81
N ILE A 3 -14.65 17.06 -9.04
CA ILE A 3 -13.61 17.49 -8.09
C ILE A 3 -14.21 18.04 -6.79
N ASP A 4 -15.33 18.80 -6.86
CA ASP A 4 -15.98 19.41 -5.69
C ASP A 4 -16.56 18.39 -4.66
N ARG A 5 -16.57 17.10 -5.02
CA ARG A 5 -17.14 16.01 -4.21
C ARG A 5 -16.13 14.95 -3.81
N ILE A 6 -14.87 15.16 -4.12
CA ILE A 6 -13.82 14.23 -3.79
C ILE A 6 -13.27 14.60 -2.41
N GLY A 7 -13.41 13.69 -1.45
CA GLY A 7 -12.92 13.89 -0.08
C GLY A 7 -11.40 13.75 0.08
N ALA A 8 -10.67 13.42 -1.00
CA ALA A 8 -9.22 13.26 -1.01
C ALA A 8 -8.65 13.57 -2.40
N SER A 9 -7.37 13.87 -2.52
CA SER A 9 -6.69 14.02 -3.80
C SER A 9 -6.49 12.65 -4.47
N LEU A 10 -7.28 12.34 -5.49
CA LEU A 10 -7.28 11.07 -6.19
C LEU A 10 -6.69 11.23 -7.60
N CYS A 11 -6.43 10.12 -8.31
CA CYS A 11 -5.94 10.19 -9.67
C CYS A 11 -7.04 10.62 -10.65
N TYR A 12 -6.67 11.23 -11.76
CA TYR A 12 -7.56 11.83 -12.76
C TYR A 12 -8.73 10.93 -13.22
N PRO A 13 -8.57 9.62 -13.50
CA PRO A 13 -9.70 8.76 -13.83
C PRO A 13 -10.78 8.67 -12.76
N ILE A 14 -10.38 8.76 -11.48
CA ILE A 14 -11.35 8.75 -10.36
C ILE A 14 -12.08 10.09 -10.27
N GLU A 15 -11.41 11.20 -10.56
CA GLU A 15 -12.05 12.51 -10.68
C GLU A 15 -13.13 12.47 -11.78
N LEU A 16 -12.82 11.86 -12.93
CA LEU A 16 -13.79 11.65 -14.01
C LEU A 16 -14.95 10.75 -13.56
N ALA A 17 -14.65 9.64 -12.84
CA ALA A 17 -15.69 8.75 -12.32
C ALA A 17 -16.68 9.45 -11.39
N HIS A 18 -16.20 10.35 -10.51
CA HIS A 18 -17.09 11.20 -9.70
C HIS A 18 -17.94 12.12 -10.56
N GLY A 19 -17.38 12.69 -11.64
CA GLY A 19 -18.09 13.53 -12.58
C GLY A 19 -19.19 12.77 -13.33
N PHE A 20 -18.88 11.59 -13.86
CA PHE A 20 -19.84 10.72 -14.55
C PHE A 20 -20.95 10.25 -13.61
N PHE A 21 -20.57 9.80 -12.39
CA PHE A 21 -21.53 9.39 -11.39
C PHE A 21 -22.46 10.54 -10.95
N TYR A 22 -21.91 11.73 -10.75
CA TYR A 22 -22.70 12.93 -10.49
C TYR A 22 -23.71 13.21 -11.60
N SER A 23 -23.29 13.10 -12.87
CA SER A 23 -24.18 13.30 -14.02
C SER A 23 -25.31 12.26 -14.06
N LEU A 24 -25.00 10.99 -13.75
CA LEU A 24 -25.95 9.90 -13.68
C LEU A 24 -27.03 10.14 -12.61
N ILE A 25 -26.64 10.52 -11.40
CA ILE A 25 -27.59 10.74 -10.28
C ILE A 25 -28.38 12.06 -10.39
N LYS A 26 -28.01 12.92 -11.33
CA LYS A 26 -28.68 14.19 -11.63
C LYS A 26 -29.61 14.09 -12.84
N MET A 27 -29.76 12.92 -13.44
CA MET A 27 -30.69 12.73 -14.56
C MET A 27 -32.12 13.11 -14.14
N LYS A 28 -32.85 13.72 -15.08
CA LYS A 28 -34.22 14.17 -14.86
C LYS A 28 -35.16 12.98 -14.57
N ASP A 29 -34.93 11.88 -15.29
CA ASP A 29 -35.57 10.59 -15.06
C ASP A 29 -34.55 9.62 -14.45
N PRO A 30 -34.54 9.43 -13.11
CA PRO A 30 -33.56 8.60 -12.45
C PRO A 30 -33.71 7.12 -12.85
N PRO A 31 -32.61 6.38 -13.01
CA PRO A 31 -32.65 4.98 -13.38
C PRO A 31 -33.24 4.13 -12.24
N ASN A 32 -33.94 3.06 -12.58
CA ASN A 32 -34.44 2.08 -11.60
C ASN A 32 -33.30 1.33 -10.89
N PHE A 33 -32.16 1.13 -11.60
CA PHE A 33 -30.99 0.44 -11.10
C PHE A 33 -29.73 1.21 -11.46
N ILE A 34 -28.81 1.33 -10.49
CA ILE A 34 -27.45 1.80 -10.70
C ILE A 34 -26.52 0.60 -10.50
N PHE A 35 -25.80 0.20 -11.54
CA PHE A 35 -24.81 -0.88 -11.47
C PHE A 35 -23.45 -0.30 -11.14
N LEU A 36 -22.93 -0.59 -9.93
CA LEU A 36 -21.69 -0.08 -9.40
C LEU A 36 -20.89 -1.25 -8.78
N PRO A 37 -20.28 -2.11 -9.63
CA PRO A 37 -19.65 -3.34 -9.17
C PRO A 37 -18.35 -3.08 -8.42
N HIS A 38 -18.06 -3.94 -7.44
CA HIS A 38 -16.75 -4.04 -6.84
C HIS A 38 -15.88 -4.98 -7.69
N PHE A 39 -15.08 -4.42 -8.59
CA PHE A 39 -14.08 -5.18 -9.32
C PHE A 39 -12.85 -5.42 -8.44
N LYS A 40 -12.57 -6.68 -8.13
CA LYS A 40 -11.40 -7.06 -7.35
C LYS A 40 -10.20 -7.39 -8.24
N SER A 41 -10.43 -8.18 -9.30
CA SER A 41 -9.38 -8.67 -10.18
C SER A 41 -9.84 -8.73 -11.64
N VAL A 42 -8.89 -8.84 -12.56
CA VAL A 42 -9.07 -9.23 -13.97
C VAL A 42 -8.60 -10.66 -14.18
N PRO A 43 -8.85 -11.30 -15.34
CA PRO A 43 -8.30 -12.62 -15.64
C PRO A 43 -6.77 -12.65 -15.53
N ALA A 44 -6.23 -13.58 -14.73
CA ALA A 44 -4.79 -13.73 -14.56
C ALA A 44 -4.14 -14.23 -15.84
N GLN A 45 -2.93 -13.76 -16.12
CA GLN A 45 -2.10 -14.28 -17.19
C GLN A 45 -1.37 -15.56 -16.73
N ASP A 46 -0.87 -16.33 -17.67
CA ASP A 46 -0.29 -17.67 -17.45
C ASP A 46 0.70 -17.72 -16.27
N GLY A 47 0.49 -18.65 -15.37
CA GLY A 47 1.36 -18.90 -14.22
C GLY A 47 1.22 -17.95 -13.03
N HIS A 48 0.33 -16.95 -13.10
CA HIS A 48 0.07 -16.06 -11.98
C HIS A 48 -1.18 -16.47 -11.19
N SER A 49 -1.06 -16.52 -9.87
CA SER A 49 -2.17 -16.78 -8.94
C SER A 49 -2.99 -15.52 -8.63
N ALA A 50 -2.38 -14.33 -8.74
CA ALA A 50 -2.99 -13.03 -8.46
C ALA A 50 -3.10 -12.20 -9.75
N ALA A 51 -4.17 -11.40 -9.87
CA ALA A 51 -4.40 -10.46 -10.97
C ALA A 51 -5.24 -9.27 -10.49
N GLU A 52 -4.82 -8.69 -9.39
CA GLU A 52 -5.53 -7.63 -8.68
C GLU A 52 -5.63 -6.34 -9.51
N ILE A 53 -6.71 -5.58 -9.29
CA ILE A 53 -6.78 -4.20 -9.77
C ILE A 53 -6.28 -3.23 -8.69
N CYS A 54 -6.01 -1.99 -9.10
CA CYS A 54 -5.64 -0.92 -8.20
C CYS A 54 -6.64 -0.76 -7.03
N PRO A 55 -6.21 -0.59 -5.77
CA PRO A 55 -7.09 -0.38 -4.63
C PRO A 55 -8.09 0.75 -4.80
N LEU A 56 -7.72 1.83 -5.50
CA LEU A 56 -8.62 2.94 -5.78
C LEU A 56 -9.73 2.55 -6.76
N ALA A 57 -9.44 1.71 -7.77
CA ALA A 57 -10.46 1.19 -8.67
C ALA A 57 -11.35 0.14 -7.97
N GLN A 58 -10.78 -0.71 -7.09
CA GLN A 58 -11.57 -1.59 -6.23
C GLN A 58 -12.49 -0.80 -5.28
N GLY A 59 -12.02 0.36 -4.81
CA GLY A 59 -12.71 1.24 -3.88
C GLY A 59 -13.87 2.04 -4.47
N GLU A 60 -14.04 2.05 -5.81
CA GLU A 60 -15.00 2.90 -6.51
C GLU A 60 -16.43 2.84 -5.93
N PRO A 61 -17.05 1.68 -5.70
CA PRO A 61 -18.39 1.63 -5.14
C PRO A 61 -18.50 2.16 -3.70
N PHE A 62 -17.40 2.22 -2.98
CA PHE A 62 -17.38 2.66 -1.59
C PHE A 62 -17.26 4.18 -1.47
N TYR A 63 -16.25 4.79 -2.10
CA TYR A 63 -16.09 6.25 -2.03
C TYR A 63 -17.21 6.99 -2.78
N LEU A 64 -17.71 6.49 -3.92
CA LEU A 64 -18.84 7.11 -4.60
C LEU A 64 -20.12 7.06 -3.75
N ARG A 65 -20.40 5.92 -3.11
CA ARG A 65 -21.56 5.81 -2.21
C ARG A 65 -21.44 6.71 -1.00
N THR A 66 -20.24 6.95 -0.50
CA THR A 66 -20.00 7.83 0.64
C THR A 66 -20.11 9.29 0.21
N ALA A 67 -19.44 9.71 -0.86
CA ALA A 67 -19.46 11.08 -1.37
C ALA A 67 -20.85 11.57 -1.84
N PHE A 68 -21.71 10.65 -2.26
CA PHE A 68 -23.06 10.95 -2.76
C PHE A 68 -24.17 10.36 -1.89
N LYS A 69 -23.90 10.08 -0.62
CA LYS A 69 -24.80 9.39 0.31
C LYS A 69 -26.19 9.99 0.33
N ASP A 70 -26.32 11.31 0.55
CA ASP A 70 -27.62 11.97 0.66
C ASP A 70 -28.45 11.82 -0.61
N LYS A 71 -27.80 12.00 -1.78
CA LYS A 71 -28.47 11.85 -3.07
C LYS A 71 -28.90 10.42 -3.35
N LEU A 72 -28.09 9.45 -2.97
CA LEU A 72 -28.42 8.03 -3.10
C LEU A 72 -29.56 7.63 -2.16
N GLU A 73 -29.65 8.20 -0.96
CA GLU A 73 -30.78 8.00 -0.07
C GLU A 73 -32.08 8.57 -0.65
N ASP A 74 -32.04 9.76 -1.27
CA ASP A 74 -33.19 10.34 -1.98
C ASP A 74 -33.63 9.45 -3.16
N LEU A 75 -32.69 8.99 -3.99
CA LEU A 75 -32.96 8.09 -5.12
C LEU A 75 -33.54 6.75 -4.63
N LYS A 76 -33.02 6.21 -3.53
CA LYS A 76 -33.53 4.99 -2.92
C LYS A 76 -34.97 5.13 -2.43
N ARG A 77 -35.34 6.27 -1.82
CA ARG A 77 -36.74 6.58 -1.44
C ARG A 77 -37.65 6.62 -2.66
N ASN A 78 -37.11 7.03 -3.82
CA ASN A 78 -37.84 7.06 -5.11
C ASN A 78 -37.77 5.73 -5.89
N GLY A 79 -37.25 4.66 -5.27
CA GLY A 79 -37.26 3.31 -5.85
C GLY A 79 -35.98 2.87 -6.58
N THR A 80 -34.99 3.74 -6.77
CA THR A 80 -33.72 3.36 -7.36
C THR A 80 -32.94 2.39 -6.46
N LYS A 81 -32.40 1.30 -7.04
CA LYS A 81 -31.56 0.33 -6.32
C LYS A 81 -30.12 0.39 -6.83
N VAL A 82 -29.16 0.43 -5.91
CA VAL A 82 -27.73 0.32 -6.25
C VAL A 82 -27.29 -1.14 -6.15
N LEU A 83 -26.76 -1.68 -7.22
CA LEU A 83 -26.32 -3.06 -7.37
C LEU A 83 -24.78 -3.08 -7.38
N SER A 84 -24.14 -3.65 -6.36
CA SER A 84 -22.68 -3.66 -6.21
C SER A 84 -22.15 -5.10 -6.01
N PRO A 85 -22.23 -5.97 -7.05
CA PRO A 85 -21.66 -7.31 -6.94
C PRO A 85 -20.14 -7.28 -6.85
N LEU A 86 -19.57 -8.20 -6.09
CA LEU A 86 -18.13 -8.47 -6.09
C LEU A 86 -17.75 -9.29 -7.32
N LEU A 87 -16.86 -8.78 -8.15
CA LEU A 87 -16.36 -9.43 -9.36
C LEU A 87 -14.86 -9.75 -9.19
N ASP A 88 -14.56 -11.00 -8.83
CA ASP A 88 -13.21 -11.56 -8.78
C ASP A 88 -13.02 -12.43 -10.02
N LEU A 89 -12.30 -11.90 -11.02
CA LEU A 89 -12.15 -12.53 -12.33
C LEU A 89 -10.81 -13.25 -12.49
N LYS A 90 -9.99 -13.40 -11.46
CA LYS A 90 -8.65 -14.01 -11.57
C LYS A 90 -8.69 -15.44 -12.15
N GLY A 91 -9.74 -16.20 -11.87
CA GLY A 91 -9.98 -17.53 -12.46
C GLY A 91 -10.64 -17.51 -13.83
N GLY A 92 -10.67 -16.36 -14.51
CA GLY A 92 -11.30 -16.16 -15.82
C GLY A 92 -12.72 -15.60 -15.75
N LEU A 93 -13.25 -15.17 -16.89
CA LEU A 93 -14.56 -14.50 -17.00
C LEU A 93 -15.73 -15.34 -16.48
N VAL A 94 -15.61 -16.66 -16.51
CA VAL A 94 -16.65 -17.62 -16.02
C VAL A 94 -16.93 -17.45 -14.52
N THR A 95 -15.97 -16.94 -13.74
CA THR A 95 -16.14 -16.73 -12.29
C THR A 95 -17.17 -15.64 -11.97
N ALA A 96 -17.45 -14.74 -12.91
CA ALA A 96 -18.50 -13.72 -12.79
C ALA A 96 -19.92 -14.30 -12.82
N ARG A 97 -20.12 -15.61 -13.18
CA ARG A 97 -21.45 -16.19 -13.35
C ARG A 97 -22.30 -16.05 -12.10
N LYS A 98 -21.80 -16.47 -10.95
CA LYS A 98 -22.58 -16.44 -9.70
C LYS A 98 -22.99 -15.02 -9.31
N PRO A 99 -22.09 -14.04 -9.14
CA PRO A 99 -22.46 -12.69 -8.74
C PRO A 99 -23.35 -11.97 -9.76
N LEU A 100 -23.16 -12.14 -11.07
CA LEU A 100 -23.99 -11.48 -12.09
C LEU A 100 -25.39 -12.11 -12.19
N VAL A 101 -25.50 -13.45 -12.09
CA VAL A 101 -26.81 -14.10 -12.03
C VAL A 101 -27.59 -13.69 -10.79
N GLU A 102 -26.95 -13.60 -9.63
CA GLU A 102 -27.59 -13.11 -8.40
C GLU A 102 -28.04 -11.65 -8.53
N THR A 103 -27.23 -10.80 -9.16
CA THR A 103 -27.60 -9.42 -9.47
C THR A 103 -28.83 -9.34 -10.35
N ALA A 104 -28.92 -10.14 -11.43
CA ALA A 104 -30.08 -10.19 -12.30
C ALA A 104 -31.35 -10.68 -11.56
N VAL A 105 -31.18 -11.64 -10.64
CA VAL A 105 -32.30 -12.09 -9.78
C VAL A 105 -32.79 -10.97 -8.87
N HIS A 106 -31.90 -10.16 -8.31
CA HIS A 106 -32.29 -8.98 -7.52
C HIS A 106 -33.00 -7.90 -8.36
N MET A 107 -32.78 -7.90 -9.67
CA MET A 107 -33.53 -7.04 -10.62
C MET A 107 -34.90 -7.61 -10.99
N GLY A 108 -35.25 -8.81 -10.50
CA GLY A 108 -36.53 -9.46 -10.78
C GLY A 108 -36.48 -10.47 -11.94
N ILE A 109 -35.31 -10.79 -12.49
CA ILE A 109 -35.16 -11.77 -13.57
C ILE A 109 -35.11 -13.18 -13.00
N ALA A 110 -35.85 -14.12 -13.63
CA ALA A 110 -35.83 -15.52 -13.23
C ALA A 110 -34.40 -16.11 -13.33
N ARG A 111 -33.95 -16.87 -12.32
CA ARG A 111 -32.57 -17.42 -12.25
C ARG A 111 -32.16 -18.18 -13.53
N LYS A 112 -33.07 -18.98 -14.10
CA LYS A 112 -32.82 -19.74 -15.34
C LYS A 112 -32.57 -18.83 -16.54
N GLU A 113 -33.33 -17.74 -16.66
CA GLU A 113 -33.14 -16.71 -17.69
C GLU A 113 -31.82 -15.95 -17.48
N ALA A 114 -31.54 -15.55 -16.24
CA ALA A 114 -30.29 -14.88 -15.89
C ALA A 114 -29.06 -15.74 -16.23
N GLN A 115 -29.09 -17.05 -15.96
CA GLN A 115 -28.06 -17.99 -16.35
C GLN A 115 -27.89 -18.09 -17.86
N LYS A 116 -28.99 -18.18 -18.63
CA LYS A 116 -28.97 -18.22 -20.08
C LYS A 116 -28.39 -16.92 -20.67
N ALA A 117 -28.79 -15.78 -20.11
CA ALA A 117 -28.28 -14.46 -20.52
C ALA A 117 -26.77 -14.35 -20.26
N PHE A 118 -26.30 -14.82 -19.08
CA PHE A 118 -24.89 -14.83 -18.75
C PHE A 118 -24.07 -15.64 -19.74
N HIS A 119 -24.50 -16.87 -20.11
CA HIS A 119 -23.75 -17.70 -21.08
C HIS A 119 -23.65 -16.99 -22.44
N LYS A 120 -24.76 -16.42 -22.93
CA LYS A 120 -24.75 -15.66 -24.20
C LYS A 120 -23.80 -14.45 -24.13
N ALA A 121 -23.79 -13.74 -22.99
CA ALA A 121 -22.89 -12.59 -22.80
C ALA A 121 -21.42 -13.04 -22.74
N LEU A 122 -21.13 -14.16 -22.06
CA LEU A 122 -19.78 -14.75 -22.02
C LEU A 122 -19.30 -15.15 -23.40
N ASP A 123 -20.12 -15.88 -24.17
CA ASP A 123 -19.78 -16.28 -25.54
C ASP A 123 -19.50 -15.05 -26.42
N ARG A 124 -20.32 -13.99 -26.29
CA ARG A 124 -20.10 -12.75 -27.03
C ARG A 124 -18.83 -12.03 -26.62
N GLN A 125 -18.51 -12.00 -25.31
CA GLN A 125 -17.27 -11.41 -24.80
C GLN A 125 -16.02 -12.14 -25.33
N VAL A 126 -16.05 -13.47 -25.29
CA VAL A 126 -14.95 -14.30 -25.82
C VAL A 126 -14.78 -14.10 -27.34
N ALA A 127 -15.90 -14.04 -28.07
CA ALA A 127 -15.88 -13.75 -29.51
C ALA A 127 -15.29 -12.37 -29.80
N CYS A 128 -15.65 -11.34 -29.01
CA CYS A 128 -15.11 -9.99 -29.15
C CYS A 128 -13.59 -9.96 -28.93
N LEU A 129 -13.09 -10.56 -27.85
CA LEU A 129 -11.64 -10.65 -27.57
C LEU A 129 -10.89 -11.39 -28.69
N THR A 130 -11.51 -12.44 -29.25
CA THR A 130 -10.94 -13.19 -30.36
C THR A 130 -10.85 -12.32 -31.62
N GLU A 131 -11.89 -11.53 -31.90
CA GLU A 131 -11.92 -10.63 -33.05
C GLU A 131 -10.91 -9.48 -32.90
N MET A 132 -10.77 -8.90 -31.71
CA MET A 132 -9.73 -7.90 -31.43
C MET A 132 -8.33 -8.44 -31.77
N ARG A 133 -8.02 -9.67 -31.37
CA ARG A 133 -6.74 -10.33 -31.70
C ARG A 133 -6.56 -10.55 -33.20
N LYS A 134 -7.61 -10.96 -33.92
CA LYS A 134 -7.57 -11.10 -35.40
C LYS A 134 -7.30 -9.76 -36.07
N ILE A 135 -7.96 -8.69 -35.63
CA ILE A 135 -7.73 -7.34 -36.16
C ILE A 135 -6.27 -6.94 -35.93
N GLY A 136 -5.74 -7.17 -34.71
CA GLY A 136 -4.34 -6.89 -34.41
C GLY A 136 -3.37 -7.70 -35.25
N GLN A 137 -3.61 -8.99 -35.46
CA GLN A 137 -2.80 -9.85 -36.34
C GLN A 137 -2.82 -9.34 -37.79
N LYS A 138 -3.99 -8.93 -38.32
CA LYS A 138 -4.10 -8.33 -39.64
C LYS A 138 -3.31 -7.03 -39.74
N ALA A 139 -3.43 -6.15 -38.75
CA ALA A 139 -2.68 -4.89 -38.70
C ALA A 139 -1.15 -5.13 -38.68
N LEU A 140 -0.68 -6.16 -37.95
CA LEU A 140 0.73 -6.55 -37.97
C LEU A 140 1.17 -7.06 -39.33
N GLN A 141 0.36 -7.87 -40.02
CA GLN A 141 0.66 -8.35 -41.38
C GLN A 141 0.74 -7.18 -42.40
N GLU A 142 -0.18 -6.22 -42.31
CA GLU A 142 -0.14 -5.01 -43.13
C GLU A 142 1.09 -4.16 -42.85
N LEU A 143 1.47 -4.02 -41.59
CA LEU A 143 2.70 -3.32 -41.16
C LEU A 143 3.97 -3.99 -41.69
N GLU A 144 4.05 -5.32 -41.57
CA GLU A 144 5.21 -6.11 -42.00
C GLU A 144 5.38 -6.14 -43.51
N ALA A 145 4.30 -5.95 -44.29
CA ALA A 145 4.34 -5.86 -45.73
C ALA A 145 5.08 -4.62 -46.26
N ASP A 146 5.14 -3.54 -45.48
CA ASP A 146 5.91 -2.33 -45.82
C ASP A 146 6.95 -2.01 -44.72
N PRO A 147 8.23 -2.36 -44.94
CA PRO A 147 9.30 -2.08 -43.98
C PRO A 147 9.50 -0.60 -43.62
N LYS A 148 8.97 0.32 -44.40
CA LYS A 148 9.05 1.77 -44.13
C LYS A 148 8.02 2.23 -43.12
N GLN A 149 6.91 1.54 -43.02
CA GLN A 149 5.85 1.88 -42.06
C GLN A 149 6.30 1.62 -40.63
N ILE A 150 5.70 2.36 -39.72
CA ILE A 150 5.81 2.17 -38.27
C ILE A 150 4.42 2.12 -37.66
N ALA A 151 4.30 1.43 -36.54
CA ALA A 151 3.11 1.51 -35.71
C ALA A 151 3.47 1.86 -34.26
N VAL A 152 2.55 2.58 -33.62
CA VAL A 152 2.65 2.93 -32.20
C VAL A 152 1.64 2.08 -31.43
N VAL A 153 2.14 1.31 -30.47
CA VAL A 153 1.31 0.55 -29.53
C VAL A 153 0.96 1.46 -28.36
N ILE A 154 -0.34 1.56 -28.07
CA ILE A 154 -0.85 2.31 -26.91
C ILE A 154 -0.85 1.39 -25.71
N PHE A 155 0.01 1.71 -24.75
CA PHE A 155 0.07 1.08 -23.42
C PHE A 155 -0.78 1.92 -22.47
N ALA A 156 -1.91 1.37 -22.05
CA ALA A 156 -2.81 2.05 -21.15
C ALA A 156 -3.72 1.04 -20.46
N ARG A 157 -4.28 1.42 -19.31
CA ARG A 157 -5.45 0.70 -18.81
C ARG A 157 -6.67 1.03 -19.65
N PRO A 158 -7.72 0.17 -19.69
CA PRO A 158 -8.87 0.37 -20.58
C PRO A 158 -9.51 1.76 -20.51
N TYR A 159 -9.67 2.31 -19.30
CA TYR A 159 -10.22 3.65 -19.14
C TYR A 159 -9.32 4.77 -19.72
N ASN A 160 -8.00 4.61 -19.69
CA ASN A 160 -7.07 5.56 -20.32
C ASN A 160 -6.87 5.29 -21.82
N GLY A 161 -7.14 4.07 -22.29
CA GLY A 161 -6.93 3.71 -23.69
C GLY A 161 -8.15 3.96 -24.59
N PHE A 162 -9.37 3.88 -24.00
CA PHE A 162 -10.61 3.86 -24.78
C PHE A 162 -11.62 4.96 -24.40
N VAL A 163 -11.40 5.71 -23.34
CA VAL A 163 -12.27 6.82 -22.94
C VAL A 163 -11.66 8.14 -23.40
N GLU A 164 -12.34 8.86 -24.28
CA GLU A 164 -11.81 10.07 -24.91
C GLU A 164 -11.45 11.16 -23.90
N GLU A 165 -12.28 11.37 -22.90
CA GLU A 165 -12.02 12.32 -21.81
C GLU A 165 -10.77 11.98 -21.00
N ALA A 166 -10.44 10.69 -20.89
CA ALA A 166 -9.29 10.24 -20.13
C ALA A 166 -7.98 10.27 -20.93
N HIS A 167 -8.01 9.99 -22.24
CA HIS A 167 -6.81 10.01 -23.08
C HIS A 167 -6.62 11.28 -23.91
N MET A 168 -7.53 12.25 -23.80
CA MET A 168 -7.41 13.59 -24.43
C MET A 168 -7.08 13.53 -25.93
N GLY A 169 -7.66 12.58 -26.67
CA GLY A 169 -7.47 12.44 -28.11
C GLY A 169 -6.09 11.95 -28.57
N ILE A 170 -5.22 11.46 -27.69
CA ILE A 170 -3.85 11.03 -28.03
C ILE A 170 -3.80 10.01 -29.18
N PRO A 171 -4.62 8.95 -29.25
CA PRO A 171 -4.62 8.03 -30.38
C PRO A 171 -4.91 8.75 -31.70
N HIS A 172 -5.84 9.69 -31.71
CA HIS A 172 -6.18 10.48 -32.89
C HIS A 172 -5.04 11.41 -33.32
N LYS A 173 -4.35 12.05 -32.36
CA LYS A 173 -3.19 12.89 -32.63
C LYS A 173 -2.02 12.13 -33.29
N LEU A 174 -1.79 10.89 -32.91
CA LEU A 174 -0.82 10.01 -33.55
C LEU A 174 -1.31 9.56 -34.95
N ALA A 175 -2.55 9.13 -35.08
CA ALA A 175 -3.12 8.67 -36.34
C ALA A 175 -3.17 9.77 -37.43
N SER A 176 -3.47 11.03 -37.05
CA SER A 176 -3.48 12.18 -37.98
C SER A 176 -2.10 12.48 -38.58
N ARG A 177 -1.02 11.95 -38.02
CA ARG A 177 0.35 12.03 -38.55
C ARG A 177 0.75 10.84 -39.42
N GLY A 178 -0.23 10.02 -39.81
CA GLY A 178 -0.03 8.85 -40.70
C GLY A 178 0.57 7.64 -40.00
N VAL A 179 0.52 7.59 -38.66
CA VAL A 179 1.04 6.46 -37.88
C VAL A 179 -0.06 5.46 -37.57
N MET A 180 0.17 4.18 -37.86
CA MET A 180 -0.73 3.12 -37.44
C MET A 180 -0.75 2.99 -35.92
N ILE A 181 -1.96 2.90 -35.33
CA ILE A 181 -2.16 2.78 -33.90
C ILE A 181 -2.68 1.38 -33.57
N ILE A 182 -2.04 0.70 -32.64
CA ILE A 182 -2.46 -0.61 -32.16
C ILE A 182 -2.63 -0.57 -30.64
N PRO A 183 -3.84 -0.73 -30.08
CA PRO A 183 -4.00 -0.91 -28.63
C PRO A 183 -3.32 -2.21 -28.18
N LEU A 184 -2.73 -2.21 -26.99
CA LEU A 184 -1.99 -3.38 -26.47
C LEU A 184 -2.84 -4.66 -26.39
N ASP A 185 -4.16 -4.51 -26.17
CA ASP A 185 -5.12 -5.62 -26.08
C ASP A 185 -5.33 -6.38 -27.42
N PHE A 186 -4.89 -5.80 -28.54
CA PHE A 186 -4.99 -6.38 -29.88
C PHE A 186 -3.76 -7.21 -30.27
N LEU A 187 -2.68 -7.16 -29.48
CA LEU A 187 -1.44 -7.88 -29.77
C LEU A 187 -1.56 -9.38 -29.45
N PRO A 188 -0.89 -10.27 -30.22
CA PRO A 188 -0.80 -11.71 -29.94
C PRO A 188 0.25 -11.96 -28.86
N LEU A 189 -0.16 -11.94 -27.59
CA LEU A 189 0.74 -11.96 -26.43
C LEU A 189 0.88 -13.35 -25.76
N ASP A 190 0.31 -14.40 -26.34
CA ASP A 190 0.20 -15.70 -25.68
C ASP A 190 1.57 -16.36 -25.38
N THR A 191 2.60 -16.07 -26.18
CA THR A 191 3.97 -16.61 -25.99
C THR A 191 4.89 -15.73 -25.16
N GLU A 192 4.41 -14.55 -24.73
CA GLU A 192 5.20 -13.60 -23.98
C GLU A 192 5.16 -13.88 -22.49
N GLU A 193 6.30 -13.72 -21.83
CA GLU A 193 6.39 -13.84 -20.37
C GLU A 193 6.00 -12.54 -19.67
N THR A 194 5.37 -12.67 -18.51
CA THR A 194 5.14 -11.56 -17.60
C THR A 194 6.39 -11.25 -16.76
N LYS A 195 6.35 -10.25 -15.91
CA LYS A 195 7.39 -10.02 -14.90
C LYS A 195 7.10 -10.86 -13.66
N ARG A 196 8.13 -11.48 -13.09
CA ARG A 196 8.02 -12.22 -11.82
C ARG A 196 7.34 -11.37 -10.75
N HIS A 197 6.46 -11.95 -9.98
CA HIS A 197 5.73 -11.32 -8.87
C HIS A 197 4.90 -10.08 -9.27
N MET A 198 4.44 -10.03 -10.51
CA MET A 198 3.52 -8.99 -10.99
C MET A 198 2.07 -9.37 -10.64
N TYR A 199 1.57 -8.89 -9.53
CA TYR A 199 0.20 -9.19 -9.06
C TYR A 199 -0.87 -8.25 -9.65
N TRP A 200 -0.51 -7.13 -10.27
CA TRP A 200 -1.48 -6.33 -11.02
C TRP A 200 -1.78 -6.97 -12.37
N GLY A 201 -3.05 -7.37 -12.58
CA GLY A 201 -3.42 -8.08 -13.80
C GLY A 201 -3.16 -7.29 -15.08
N MET A 202 -3.47 -5.97 -15.09
CA MET A 202 -3.09 -5.11 -16.22
C MET A 202 -1.58 -4.91 -16.33
N GLY A 203 -0.85 -4.96 -15.21
CA GLY A 203 0.61 -4.94 -15.22
C GLY A 203 1.20 -6.16 -15.93
N GLN A 204 0.61 -7.34 -15.74
CA GLN A 204 1.01 -8.57 -16.45
C GLN A 204 0.88 -8.39 -17.97
N LEU A 205 -0.25 -7.88 -18.42
CA LEU A 205 -0.52 -7.65 -19.85
C LEU A 205 0.43 -6.59 -20.44
N ILE A 206 0.63 -5.48 -19.72
CA ILE A 206 1.56 -4.42 -20.11
C ILE A 206 2.98 -4.96 -20.26
N MET A 207 3.46 -5.81 -19.35
CA MET A 207 4.82 -6.36 -19.43
C MET A 207 4.98 -7.32 -20.62
N LYS A 208 3.98 -8.16 -20.89
CA LYS A 208 3.94 -9.00 -22.10
C LYS A 208 4.02 -8.15 -23.38
N ALA A 209 3.14 -7.17 -23.49
CA ALA A 209 3.11 -6.26 -24.65
C ALA A 209 4.43 -5.49 -24.82
N THR A 210 5.06 -5.07 -23.73
CA THR A 210 6.36 -4.37 -23.77
C THR A 210 7.45 -5.26 -24.37
N ARG A 211 7.52 -6.54 -23.98
CA ARG A 211 8.50 -7.50 -24.54
C ARG A 211 8.26 -7.75 -26.02
N PHE A 212 7.00 -7.90 -26.42
CA PHE A 212 6.60 -8.03 -27.81
C PHE A 212 7.04 -6.82 -28.63
N VAL A 213 6.69 -5.61 -28.21
CA VAL A 213 7.06 -4.35 -28.88
C VAL A 213 8.58 -4.16 -28.92
N LYS A 214 9.31 -4.52 -27.85
CA LYS A 214 10.78 -4.44 -27.83
C LYS A 214 11.44 -5.21 -28.95
N ARG A 215 10.92 -6.42 -29.25
CA ARG A 215 11.51 -7.31 -30.26
C ARG A 215 11.10 -6.96 -31.69
N HIS A 216 9.90 -6.41 -31.88
CA HIS A 216 9.37 -6.12 -33.23
C HIS A 216 10.02 -4.86 -33.80
N PRO A 217 10.63 -4.89 -35.02
CA PRO A 217 11.43 -3.76 -35.53
C PRO A 217 10.63 -2.49 -35.82
N GLN A 218 9.35 -2.61 -36.18
CA GLN A 218 8.48 -1.51 -36.62
C GLN A 218 7.52 -1.01 -35.54
N LEU A 219 7.43 -1.69 -34.38
CA LEU A 219 6.54 -1.26 -33.27
C LEU A 219 7.30 -0.39 -32.28
N PHE A 220 6.64 0.70 -31.85
CA PHE A 220 7.10 1.59 -30.80
C PHE A 220 6.00 1.79 -29.75
N GLY A 221 6.35 2.16 -28.52
CA GLY A 221 5.38 2.21 -27.42
C GLY A 221 5.08 3.63 -26.96
N THR A 222 3.79 3.97 -26.84
CA THR A 222 3.33 5.15 -26.09
C THR A 222 2.57 4.70 -24.85
N PHE A 223 3.08 5.04 -23.68
CA PHE A 223 2.47 4.72 -22.39
C PHE A 223 1.64 5.92 -21.90
N ILE A 224 0.33 5.75 -21.86
CA ILE A 224 -0.60 6.76 -21.31
C ILE A 224 -0.88 6.41 -19.85
N THR A 225 -0.53 7.29 -18.96
CA THR A 225 -0.73 7.20 -17.52
C THR A 225 -1.36 8.47 -16.96
N ASN A 226 -1.63 8.48 -15.65
CA ASN A 226 -2.17 9.63 -14.96
C ASN A 226 -1.27 10.06 -13.81
N PHE A 227 -1.28 11.34 -13.50
CA PHE A 227 -0.63 11.87 -12.31
C PHE A 227 -1.14 11.12 -11.07
N SER A 228 -0.24 10.82 -10.14
CA SER A 228 -0.53 10.08 -8.90
C SER A 228 -1.02 8.64 -9.09
N CYS A 229 -0.80 8.01 -10.27
CA CYS A 229 -1.16 6.63 -10.48
C CYS A 229 -0.22 5.66 -9.74
N GLY A 230 -0.75 4.95 -8.73
CA GLY A 230 0.03 4.03 -7.90
C GLY A 230 0.74 2.91 -8.69
N PRO A 231 0.03 2.02 -9.39
CA PRO A 231 0.68 0.94 -10.14
C PRO A 231 1.64 1.43 -11.23
N ASP A 232 1.28 2.49 -11.95
CA ASP A 232 2.11 3.01 -13.05
C ASP A 232 3.41 3.63 -12.57
N SER A 233 3.49 4.05 -11.31
CA SER A 233 4.75 4.51 -10.72
C SER A 233 5.85 3.45 -10.79
N PHE A 234 5.50 2.15 -10.80
CA PHE A 234 6.42 1.03 -11.03
C PHE A 234 6.42 0.56 -12.48
N LEU A 235 5.22 0.42 -13.09
CA LEU A 235 5.09 -0.12 -14.44
C LEU A 235 5.84 0.69 -15.48
N ILE A 236 5.88 2.03 -15.35
CA ILE A 236 6.66 2.90 -16.24
C ILE A 236 8.16 2.62 -16.14
N GLY A 237 8.68 2.40 -14.94
CA GLY A 237 10.07 2.02 -14.72
C GLY A 237 10.40 0.70 -15.42
N TYR A 238 9.59 -0.32 -15.21
CA TYR A 238 9.76 -1.63 -15.86
C TYR A 238 9.60 -1.57 -17.39
N PHE A 239 8.63 -0.79 -17.87
CA PHE A 239 8.44 -0.54 -19.28
C PHE A 239 9.70 0.08 -19.91
N ARG A 240 10.25 1.13 -19.31
CA ARG A 240 11.46 1.79 -19.78
C ARG A 240 12.69 0.89 -19.72
N ASP A 241 12.83 0.10 -18.67
CA ASP A 241 13.94 -0.86 -18.52
C ASP A 241 13.90 -1.93 -19.61
N ILE A 242 12.72 -2.45 -19.98
CA ILE A 242 12.56 -3.42 -21.06
C ILE A 242 12.79 -2.76 -22.43
N MET A 243 12.22 -1.57 -22.65
CA MET A 243 12.41 -0.83 -23.91
C MET A 243 13.87 -0.40 -24.11
N ASP A 244 14.61 -0.14 -23.03
CA ASP A 244 16.03 0.22 -23.03
C ASP A 244 16.30 1.38 -24.03
N ARG A 245 17.09 1.17 -25.06
CA ARG A 245 17.43 2.19 -26.08
C ARG A 245 16.36 2.35 -27.17
N LYS A 246 15.36 1.48 -27.23
CA LYS A 246 14.29 1.60 -28.21
C LYS A 246 13.37 2.77 -27.84
N PRO A 247 13.09 3.71 -28.74
CA PRO A 247 12.25 4.86 -28.46
C PRO A 247 10.91 4.47 -27.88
N SER A 248 10.49 5.18 -26.84
CA SER A 248 9.19 5.06 -26.22
C SER A 248 8.75 6.40 -25.63
N LEU A 249 7.46 6.69 -25.68
CA LEU A 249 6.87 7.89 -25.11
C LEU A 249 6.06 7.55 -23.87
N THR A 250 6.18 8.33 -22.81
CA THR A 250 5.32 8.26 -21.63
C THR A 250 4.57 9.59 -21.51
N LEU A 251 3.25 9.55 -21.53
CA LEU A 251 2.38 10.71 -21.35
C LEU A 251 1.62 10.56 -20.04
N GLU A 252 1.82 11.51 -19.14
CA GLU A 252 1.14 11.58 -17.86
C GLU A 252 0.10 12.68 -17.91
N LEU A 253 -1.14 12.30 -17.66
CA LEU A 253 -2.32 13.14 -17.85
C LEU A 253 -2.97 13.49 -16.50
N ASP A 254 -3.48 14.69 -16.42
CA ASP A 254 -4.29 15.19 -15.31
C ASP A 254 -5.28 16.27 -15.81
N SER A 255 -6.06 16.84 -14.90
CA SER A 255 -7.01 17.91 -15.20
C SER A 255 -6.36 19.23 -15.66
N HIS A 256 -5.05 19.38 -15.55
CA HIS A 256 -4.28 20.57 -15.94
C HIS A 256 -3.46 20.36 -17.21
N THR A 257 -3.53 19.16 -17.80
CA THR A 257 -2.75 18.82 -18.99
C THR A 257 -3.18 19.67 -20.18
N ALA A 258 -2.21 20.39 -20.78
CA ALA A 258 -2.44 21.24 -21.94
C ALA A 258 -2.24 20.49 -23.26
N ASP A 259 -3.13 20.68 -24.21
CA ASP A 259 -3.15 20.00 -25.50
C ASP A 259 -1.90 20.26 -26.33
N ALA A 260 -1.42 21.50 -26.39
CA ALA A 260 -0.19 21.89 -27.11
C ALA A 260 1.05 21.14 -26.60
N GLY A 261 1.16 20.86 -25.29
CA GLY A 261 2.23 20.07 -24.72
C GLY A 261 2.21 18.60 -25.15
N LEU A 262 1.03 18.04 -25.34
CA LEU A 262 0.88 16.68 -25.86
C LEU A 262 1.30 16.59 -27.33
N GLU A 263 0.91 17.53 -28.15
CA GLU A 263 1.26 17.59 -29.58
C GLU A 263 2.76 17.69 -29.79
N THR A 264 3.43 18.62 -29.11
CA THR A 264 4.89 18.79 -29.19
C THR A 264 5.63 17.50 -28.80
N ARG A 265 5.17 16.79 -27.77
CA ARG A 265 5.80 15.53 -27.30
C ARG A 265 5.56 14.39 -28.30
N VAL A 266 4.40 14.34 -28.93
CA VAL A 266 4.10 13.36 -29.98
C VAL A 266 5.00 13.59 -31.19
N GLU A 267 5.16 14.82 -31.66
CA GLU A 267 6.05 15.16 -32.79
C GLU A 267 7.50 14.81 -32.48
N ALA A 268 8.03 15.25 -31.34
CA ALA A 268 9.38 14.91 -30.93
C ALA A 268 9.62 13.39 -30.84
N PHE A 269 8.61 12.63 -30.41
CA PHE A 269 8.69 11.17 -30.36
C PHE A 269 8.81 10.54 -31.74
N LEU A 270 8.05 11.03 -32.72
CA LEU A 270 8.11 10.54 -34.10
C LEU A 270 9.48 10.85 -34.75
N ASP A 271 10.04 12.04 -34.52
CA ASP A 271 11.37 12.43 -34.96
C ASP A 271 12.48 11.53 -34.35
N ILE A 272 12.35 11.22 -33.05
CA ILE A 272 13.26 10.29 -32.35
C ILE A 272 13.17 8.88 -32.98
N ILE A 273 11.97 8.40 -33.32
CA ILE A 273 11.81 7.10 -34.02
C ILE A 273 12.50 7.13 -35.37
N ALA A 274 12.30 8.18 -36.17
CA ALA A 274 12.93 8.31 -37.48
C ALA A 274 14.47 8.26 -37.37
N THR A 275 15.03 9.03 -36.45
CA THR A 275 16.49 9.06 -36.17
C THR A 275 16.99 7.70 -35.69
N TYR A 276 16.27 7.05 -34.76
CA TYR A 276 16.63 5.72 -34.25
C TYR A 276 16.70 4.66 -35.38
N ARG A 277 15.76 4.68 -36.31
CA ARG A 277 15.74 3.77 -37.45
C ARG A 277 16.95 4.00 -38.38
N GLN A 278 17.28 5.25 -38.66
CA GLN A 278 18.49 5.58 -39.45
C GLN A 278 19.77 5.07 -38.78
N LEU A 279 19.90 5.21 -37.46
CA LEU A 279 21.06 4.69 -36.71
C LEU A 279 21.13 3.14 -36.70
N LEU A 280 19.98 2.49 -36.70
CA LEU A 280 19.92 1.01 -36.83
C LEU A 280 20.42 0.56 -38.20
N ASP A 281 19.98 1.19 -39.26
CA ASP A 281 20.39 0.88 -40.64
C ASP A 281 21.91 1.09 -40.83
N GLN A 282 22.48 2.07 -40.16
CA GLN A 282 23.92 2.36 -40.14
C GLN A 282 24.70 1.44 -39.17
N LYS A 283 24.07 0.47 -38.50
CA LYS A 283 24.70 -0.45 -37.51
C LYS A 283 25.45 0.26 -36.37
N GLN A 284 25.05 1.48 -36.02
CA GLN A 284 25.71 2.30 -34.97
C GLN A 284 25.19 1.95 -33.56
N ILE A 285 24.11 1.15 -33.44
CA ILE A 285 23.56 0.72 -32.15
C ILE A 285 24.06 -0.69 -31.83
N VAL A 286 24.95 -0.82 -30.86
CA VAL A 286 25.44 -2.10 -30.35
C VAL A 286 24.67 -2.45 -29.07
N GLN A 287 24.02 -3.61 -29.10
CA GLN A 287 23.37 -4.15 -27.88
C GLN A 287 24.44 -4.83 -27.01
N LYS A 288 24.73 -4.24 -25.85
CA LYS A 288 25.63 -4.83 -24.86
C LYS A 288 24.86 -5.86 -24.04
N LYS A 289 25.20 -7.13 -24.15
CA LYS A 289 24.64 -8.19 -23.30
C LYS A 289 25.20 -8.03 -21.88
N ARG A 290 24.36 -7.79 -20.90
CA ARG A 290 24.76 -7.76 -19.49
C ARG A 290 24.91 -9.20 -18.99
N THR A 291 26.09 -9.56 -18.50
CA THR A 291 26.43 -10.91 -17.99
C THR A 291 26.47 -10.98 -16.45
N PHE A 292 26.24 -9.85 -15.77
CA PHE A 292 26.30 -9.78 -14.31
C PHE A 292 25.20 -10.62 -13.66
N ILE A 293 25.58 -11.50 -12.72
CA ILE A 293 24.67 -12.32 -11.90
C ILE A 293 24.66 -11.72 -10.49
N PRO A 294 23.54 -11.15 -10.03
CA PRO A 294 23.42 -10.65 -8.66
C PRO A 294 23.39 -11.81 -7.64
N ALA A 295 23.84 -11.55 -6.42
CA ALA A 295 23.60 -12.47 -5.33
C ALA A 295 22.09 -12.63 -5.06
N ARG A 296 21.68 -13.78 -4.51
CA ARG A 296 20.28 -14.09 -4.23
C ARG A 296 20.12 -14.89 -2.95
N THR A 297 19.00 -14.71 -2.26
CA THR A 297 18.61 -15.57 -1.13
C THR A 297 17.82 -16.78 -1.62
N ILE A 298 18.02 -17.92 -0.96
CA ILE A 298 17.21 -19.13 -1.13
C ILE A 298 16.65 -19.48 0.25
N LEU A 299 15.32 -19.59 0.31
CA LEU A 299 14.63 -20.10 1.50
C LEU A 299 14.57 -21.61 1.36
N ASP A 300 15.34 -22.33 2.20
CA ASP A 300 15.27 -23.77 2.38
C ASP A 300 14.51 -24.07 3.66
N ASN A 301 13.81 -25.19 3.78
CA ASN A 301 12.84 -25.50 4.84
C ASN A 301 13.38 -25.37 6.29
N GLU A 302 14.67 -25.19 6.48
CA GLU A 302 15.28 -25.04 7.81
C GLU A 302 16.06 -23.73 8.02
N PHE A 303 16.71 -23.17 6.96
CA PHE A 303 17.47 -21.92 7.07
C PHE A 303 17.59 -21.22 5.72
N ALA A 304 17.48 -19.90 5.72
CA ALA A 304 17.77 -19.12 4.53
C ALA A 304 19.30 -19.13 4.24
N LYS A 305 19.65 -19.33 2.96
CA LYS A 305 21.02 -19.25 2.44
C LYS A 305 21.13 -18.09 1.45
N VAL A 306 22.31 -17.53 1.33
CA VAL A 306 22.64 -16.56 0.28
C VAL A 306 23.62 -17.19 -0.72
N ILE A 307 23.29 -17.09 -2.00
CA ILE A 307 24.24 -17.42 -3.07
C ILE A 307 24.88 -16.11 -3.51
N THR A 308 26.21 -16.04 -3.40
CA THR A 308 26.99 -14.86 -3.79
C THR A 308 26.97 -14.62 -5.30
N SER A 309 27.44 -13.47 -5.73
CA SER A 309 27.58 -13.17 -7.17
C SER A 309 28.54 -14.10 -7.91
N ASP A 310 29.46 -14.72 -7.17
CA ASP A 310 30.45 -15.69 -7.71
C ASP A 310 29.97 -17.15 -7.53
N GLY A 311 28.75 -17.38 -7.04
CA GLY A 311 28.13 -18.71 -6.92
C GLY A 311 28.38 -19.45 -5.62
N GLU A 312 29.09 -18.88 -4.63
CA GLU A 312 29.31 -19.49 -3.31
C GLU A 312 28.01 -19.48 -2.49
N ALA A 313 27.69 -20.60 -1.82
CA ALA A 313 26.52 -20.71 -0.97
C ALA A 313 26.91 -20.48 0.51
N LEU A 314 26.35 -19.46 1.14
CA LEU A 314 26.61 -19.11 2.55
C LEU A 314 25.33 -19.19 3.37
N SER A 315 25.42 -19.65 4.61
CA SER A 315 24.33 -19.56 5.58
C SER A 315 24.21 -18.12 6.10
N LEU A 316 23.00 -17.68 6.52
CA LEU A 316 22.79 -16.34 7.08
C LEU A 316 23.61 -16.08 8.36
N ASN A 317 24.00 -17.11 9.10
CA ASN A 317 24.84 -16.99 10.28
C ASN A 317 26.36 -16.99 9.98
N ASN A 318 26.76 -17.05 8.69
CA ASN A 318 28.17 -16.95 8.32
C ASN A 318 28.72 -15.57 8.71
N PRO A 319 29.92 -15.47 9.30
CA PRO A 319 30.52 -14.19 9.72
C PRO A 319 30.70 -13.15 8.61
N ARG A 320 30.78 -13.59 7.34
CA ARG A 320 30.84 -12.70 6.15
C ARG A 320 29.46 -12.14 5.76
N VAL A 321 28.37 -12.71 6.26
CA VAL A 321 27.01 -12.29 5.94
C VAL A 321 26.53 -11.27 6.95
N THR A 322 26.09 -10.12 6.47
CA THR A 322 25.42 -9.09 7.28
C THR A 322 24.00 -8.91 6.81
N LEU A 323 23.03 -9.07 7.72
CA LEU A 323 21.64 -8.71 7.49
C LEU A 323 21.43 -7.23 7.82
N LEU A 324 21.16 -6.41 6.82
CA LEU A 324 20.81 -5.01 6.99
C LEU A 324 19.28 -4.86 7.12
N PHE A 325 18.86 -4.28 8.24
CA PHE A 325 17.45 -3.98 8.49
C PHE A 325 17.19 -2.49 8.24
N PRO A 326 16.30 -2.12 7.28
CA PRO A 326 15.96 -0.72 7.00
C PRO A 326 15.27 -0.07 8.20
N SER A 327 15.45 1.23 8.37
CA SER A 327 14.73 1.95 9.42
C SER A 327 13.23 2.07 9.09
N MET A 328 12.42 1.50 9.96
CA MET A 328 10.97 1.74 10.03
C MET A 328 10.65 2.34 11.43
N GLY A 329 11.34 3.44 11.77
CA GLY A 329 11.40 3.98 13.12
C GLY A 329 12.45 3.29 13.98
N LYS A 330 13.14 4.08 14.81
CA LYS A 330 14.30 3.62 15.59
C LYS A 330 13.97 2.43 16.48
N ILE A 331 12.91 2.52 17.26
CA ILE A 331 12.54 1.54 18.30
C ILE A 331 12.19 0.18 17.65
N PHE A 332 11.36 0.19 16.60
CA PHE A 332 11.00 -1.03 15.89
C PHE A 332 12.22 -1.69 15.23
N THR A 333 13.03 -0.91 14.52
CA THR A 333 14.21 -1.44 13.79
C THR A 333 15.24 -2.05 14.74
N GLU A 334 15.54 -1.39 15.86
CA GLU A 334 16.47 -1.90 16.87
C GLU A 334 15.95 -3.17 17.56
N SER A 335 14.62 -3.23 17.82
CA SER A 335 13.95 -4.41 18.38
C SER A 335 14.11 -5.62 17.46
N MET A 336 13.77 -5.46 16.18
CA MET A 336 13.88 -6.55 15.20
C MET A 336 15.33 -6.99 15.00
N ALA A 337 16.28 -6.06 14.94
CA ALA A 337 17.68 -6.39 14.84
C ALA A 337 18.19 -7.19 16.09
N ALA A 338 17.71 -6.86 17.29
CA ALA A 338 18.03 -7.63 18.49
C ALA A 338 17.50 -9.07 18.41
N VAL A 339 16.29 -9.27 17.87
CA VAL A 339 15.71 -10.61 17.64
C VAL A 339 16.59 -11.43 16.68
N PHE A 340 17.00 -10.87 15.55
CA PHE A 340 17.85 -11.57 14.57
C PHE A 340 19.24 -11.88 15.14
N ARG A 341 19.84 -10.96 15.93
CA ARG A 341 21.11 -11.23 16.62
C ARG A 341 20.98 -12.38 17.62
N GLY A 342 19.82 -12.51 18.27
CA GLY A 342 19.51 -13.64 19.15
C GLY A 342 19.48 -15.00 18.45
N LEU A 343 19.28 -15.01 17.13
CA LEU A 343 19.38 -16.21 16.27
C LEU A 343 20.81 -16.45 15.74
N GLY A 344 21.77 -15.67 16.18
CA GLY A 344 23.17 -15.77 15.70
C GLY A 344 23.42 -15.14 14.34
N ILE A 345 22.48 -14.32 13.83
CA ILE A 345 22.63 -13.62 12.54
C ILE A 345 23.27 -12.25 12.81
N ASN A 346 24.39 -11.97 12.15
CA ASN A 346 25.00 -10.64 12.20
C ASN A 346 24.07 -9.62 11.57
N THR A 347 23.40 -8.78 12.39
CA THR A 347 22.34 -7.88 11.94
C THR A 347 22.67 -6.44 12.30
N VAL A 348 22.56 -5.56 11.31
CA VAL A 348 22.71 -4.11 11.45
C VAL A 348 21.32 -3.46 11.36
N ALA A 349 20.93 -2.74 12.41
CA ALA A 349 19.80 -1.81 12.38
C ALA A 349 20.28 -0.51 11.76
N HIS A 350 19.77 -0.15 10.57
CA HIS A 350 20.10 1.16 9.99
C HIS A 350 19.53 2.28 10.89
N PRO A 351 20.28 3.35 11.14
CA PRO A 351 19.74 4.50 11.86
C PRO A 351 18.53 5.11 11.15
N PRO A 352 17.69 5.91 11.86
CA PRO A 352 16.58 6.63 11.24
C PRO A 352 17.01 7.40 9.98
N SER A 353 16.14 7.42 8.99
CA SER A 353 16.40 8.11 7.72
C SER A 353 16.61 9.61 7.93
N GLY A 354 17.62 10.17 7.28
CA GLY A 354 17.89 11.60 7.21
C GLY A 354 17.78 12.11 5.78
N GLU A 355 18.02 13.40 5.57
CA GLU A 355 18.00 14.04 4.25
C GLU A 355 18.96 13.39 3.25
N GLU A 356 20.11 12.92 3.70
CA GLU A 356 21.10 12.26 2.85
C GLU A 356 20.54 10.95 2.27
N VAL A 357 19.89 10.15 3.10
CA VAL A 357 19.21 8.92 2.67
C VAL A 357 18.09 9.24 1.68
N LEU A 358 17.29 10.29 1.95
CA LEU A 358 16.24 10.75 1.05
C LEU A 358 16.79 11.19 -0.30
N LYS A 359 17.86 12.00 -0.32
CA LYS A 359 18.53 12.45 -1.56
C LYS A 359 19.06 11.28 -2.37
N LEU A 360 19.69 10.30 -1.70
CA LEU A 360 20.19 9.08 -2.34
C LEU A 360 19.06 8.24 -2.94
N GLY A 361 17.97 8.08 -2.19
CA GLY A 361 16.76 7.38 -2.66
C GLY A 361 16.18 8.07 -3.89
N ARG A 362 15.92 9.36 -3.84
CA ARG A 362 15.39 10.16 -4.96
C ARG A 362 16.27 10.10 -6.21
N ALA A 363 17.59 10.12 -6.06
CA ALA A 363 18.52 10.03 -7.18
C ALA A 363 18.51 8.64 -7.86
N ASN A 364 17.92 7.62 -7.25
CA ASN A 364 17.93 6.23 -7.73
C ASN A 364 16.54 5.64 -7.97
N THR A 365 15.51 6.45 -7.86
CA THR A 365 14.10 6.15 -8.16
C THR A 365 13.59 7.14 -9.21
N SER A 366 12.37 6.96 -9.71
CA SER A 366 11.73 7.95 -10.60
C SER A 366 11.04 9.09 -9.82
N CYS A 367 11.08 9.06 -8.50
CA CYS A 367 10.32 9.93 -7.59
C CYS A 367 8.78 9.81 -7.75
N LYS A 368 8.30 8.82 -8.49
CA LYS A 368 6.87 8.50 -8.63
C LYS A 368 6.43 7.39 -7.68
N GLU A 369 7.37 6.60 -7.24
CA GLU A 369 7.18 5.56 -6.26
C GLU A 369 6.88 6.17 -4.88
N CYS A 370 6.32 5.37 -3.99
CA CYS A 370 6.00 5.85 -2.65
C CYS A 370 7.25 6.10 -1.79
N LEU A 371 7.15 7.04 -0.86
CA LEU A 371 8.23 7.46 0.03
C LEU A 371 8.96 6.29 0.74
N PRO A 372 8.26 5.25 1.25
CA PRO A 372 8.95 4.11 1.86
C PRO A 372 9.94 3.41 0.92
N LEU A 373 9.62 3.24 -0.39
CA LEU A 373 10.58 2.70 -1.35
C LEU A 373 11.78 3.63 -1.53
N ILE A 374 11.53 4.92 -1.65
CA ILE A 374 12.60 5.92 -1.82
C ILE A 374 13.57 5.86 -0.65
N LEU A 375 13.06 5.85 0.58
CA LEU A 375 13.90 5.81 1.79
C LEU A 375 14.61 4.46 1.95
N THR A 376 13.94 3.35 1.72
CA THR A 376 14.57 2.03 1.82
C THR A 376 15.61 1.81 0.73
N THR A 377 15.41 2.35 -0.48
CA THR A 377 16.44 2.38 -1.53
C THR A 377 17.63 3.24 -1.12
N GLY A 378 17.36 4.42 -0.58
CA GLY A 378 18.41 5.31 -0.04
C GLY A 378 19.19 4.66 1.11
N THR A 379 18.52 3.97 2.02
CA THR A 379 19.14 3.20 3.11
C THR A 379 20.09 2.14 2.60
N LEU A 380 19.66 1.33 1.62
CA LEU A 380 20.50 0.30 1.02
C LEU A 380 21.77 0.89 0.41
N LEU A 381 21.61 1.94 -0.41
CA LEU A 381 22.74 2.58 -1.08
C LEU A 381 23.64 3.35 -0.13
N ASN A 382 23.08 3.97 0.92
CA ASN A 382 23.86 4.64 1.95
C ASN A 382 24.78 3.66 2.68
N TYR A 383 24.26 2.48 3.06
CA TYR A 383 25.07 1.44 3.69
C TYR A 383 26.15 0.89 2.74
N ILE A 384 25.81 0.66 1.46
CA ILE A 384 26.76 0.19 0.47
C ILE A 384 27.93 1.20 0.29
N ASN A 385 27.62 2.48 0.25
CA ASN A 385 28.61 3.53 0.01
C ASN A 385 29.51 3.81 1.24
N ASN A 386 28.96 3.70 2.45
CA ASN A 386 29.60 4.21 3.67
C ASN A 386 29.93 3.13 4.71
N GLY A 387 29.38 1.92 4.58
CA GLY A 387 29.49 0.91 5.63
C GLY A 387 29.85 -0.51 5.17
N LYS A 388 29.60 -0.83 3.89
CA LYS A 388 29.85 -2.19 3.37
C LYS A 388 31.33 -2.47 3.20
N ARG A 389 31.82 -3.58 3.79
CA ARG A 389 33.19 -4.08 3.57
C ARG A 389 33.31 -4.84 2.25
N ASP A 390 34.51 -4.91 1.70
CA ASP A 390 34.76 -5.57 0.39
C ASP A 390 34.44 -7.09 0.42
N ASP A 391 34.73 -7.77 1.54
CA ASP A 391 34.51 -9.19 1.75
C ASP A 391 33.09 -9.51 2.22
N GLU A 392 32.27 -8.51 2.51
CA GLU A 392 30.94 -8.63 3.07
C GLU A 392 29.91 -9.06 2.03
N VAL A 393 29.08 -10.02 2.40
CA VAL A 393 27.88 -10.40 1.68
C VAL A 393 26.68 -9.75 2.37
N LEU A 394 26.13 -8.72 1.75
CA LEU A 394 25.03 -7.95 2.29
C LEU A 394 23.70 -8.59 1.94
N VAL A 395 22.91 -8.92 2.94
CA VAL A 395 21.52 -9.37 2.80
C VAL A 395 20.60 -8.26 3.29
N TYR A 396 19.76 -7.73 2.44
CA TYR A 396 18.87 -6.62 2.77
C TYR A 396 17.47 -7.14 3.09
N PHE A 397 16.98 -6.84 4.30
CA PHE A 397 15.64 -7.25 4.73
C PHE A 397 14.57 -6.40 4.03
N MET A 398 13.79 -7.02 3.15
CA MET A 398 12.71 -6.38 2.43
C MET A 398 11.53 -7.35 2.26
N PRO A 399 10.64 -7.44 3.25
CA PRO A 399 9.47 -8.33 3.17
C PRO A 399 8.57 -7.95 1.99
N THR A 400 7.71 -8.88 1.59
CA THR A 400 6.84 -8.71 0.43
C THR A 400 5.40 -9.16 0.70
N THR A 401 4.51 -8.82 -0.21
CA THR A 401 3.10 -9.23 -0.22
C THR A 401 2.61 -9.35 -1.66
N SER A 402 1.58 -10.16 -1.89
CA SER A 402 0.89 -10.29 -3.19
C SER A 402 -0.31 -9.35 -3.34
N GLY A 403 -0.58 -8.53 -2.34
CA GLY A 403 -1.69 -7.57 -2.37
C GLY A 403 -1.48 -6.44 -3.38
N PRO A 404 -2.54 -5.66 -3.73
CA PRO A 404 -2.47 -4.62 -4.75
C PRO A 404 -1.67 -3.38 -4.32
N CYS A 405 -1.15 -3.33 -3.09
CA CYS A 405 -0.26 -2.29 -2.61
C CYS A 405 1.10 -2.32 -3.33
N ARG A 406 1.69 -1.16 -3.58
CA ARG A 406 3.02 -1.01 -4.20
C ARG A 406 4.14 -1.72 -3.43
N PHE A 407 3.98 -1.95 -2.14
CA PHE A 407 4.95 -2.59 -1.27
C PHE A 407 5.48 -3.92 -1.80
N GLY A 408 4.62 -4.75 -2.39
CA GLY A 408 5.04 -6.03 -2.98
C GLY A 408 6.04 -5.92 -4.15
N GLN A 409 6.25 -4.72 -4.70
CA GLN A 409 7.21 -4.46 -5.78
C GLN A 409 8.57 -3.96 -5.29
N TYR A 410 8.74 -3.64 -4.00
CA TYR A 410 9.98 -3.02 -3.50
C TYR A 410 11.21 -3.90 -3.70
N TYR A 411 11.12 -5.17 -3.32
CA TYR A 411 12.26 -6.09 -3.44
C TYR A 411 12.62 -6.34 -4.91
N ILE A 412 11.62 -6.41 -5.81
CA ILE A 412 11.85 -6.56 -7.27
C ILE A 412 12.58 -5.34 -7.81
N PHE A 413 12.14 -4.14 -7.42
CA PHE A 413 12.81 -2.89 -7.81
C PHE A 413 14.27 -2.86 -7.35
N MET A 414 14.54 -3.29 -6.11
CA MET A 414 15.89 -3.33 -5.54
C MET A 414 16.77 -4.39 -6.20
N GLU A 415 16.24 -5.58 -6.49
CA GLU A 415 16.96 -6.60 -7.29
C GLU A 415 17.33 -6.06 -8.68
N ASP A 416 16.40 -5.39 -9.35
CA ASP A 416 16.66 -4.75 -10.65
C ASP A 416 17.71 -3.62 -10.52
N LEU A 417 17.69 -2.84 -9.45
CA LEU A 417 18.67 -1.80 -9.17
C LEU A 417 20.07 -2.39 -8.95
N VAL A 418 20.19 -3.42 -8.12
CA VAL A 418 21.45 -4.14 -7.87
C VAL A 418 22.01 -4.72 -9.16
N LYS A 419 21.15 -5.32 -9.99
CA LYS A 419 21.53 -5.87 -11.29
C LYS A 419 21.96 -4.78 -12.29
N ARG A 420 21.23 -3.66 -12.37
CA ARG A 420 21.56 -2.56 -13.27
C ARG A 420 22.91 -1.88 -12.94
N ARG A 421 23.21 -1.78 -11.64
CA ARG A 421 24.43 -1.18 -11.12
C ARG A 421 25.59 -2.17 -10.96
N GLU A 422 25.36 -3.45 -11.26
CA GLU A 422 26.33 -4.54 -11.13
C GLU A 422 26.97 -4.59 -9.72
N ILE A 423 26.12 -4.40 -8.66
CA ILE A 423 26.59 -4.38 -7.27
C ILE A 423 26.79 -5.84 -6.80
N LYS A 424 28.05 -6.21 -6.54
CA LYS A 424 28.41 -7.55 -6.10
C LYS A 424 27.99 -7.84 -4.67
N ASN A 425 27.61 -9.09 -4.43
CA ASN A 425 27.36 -9.65 -3.09
C ASN A 425 26.28 -8.87 -2.30
N VAL A 426 25.22 -8.44 -2.97
CA VAL A 426 24.03 -7.83 -2.38
C VAL A 426 22.80 -8.63 -2.80
N ALA A 427 22.05 -9.16 -1.84
CA ALA A 427 20.85 -9.96 -2.04
C ALA A 427 19.68 -9.41 -1.23
N MET A 428 18.44 -9.58 -1.74
CA MET A 428 17.22 -9.26 -1.01
C MET A 428 16.76 -10.48 -0.20
N PHE A 429 16.43 -10.27 1.08
CA PHE A 429 15.74 -11.26 1.92
C PHE A 429 14.28 -10.83 2.04
N SER A 430 13.40 -11.55 1.35
CA SER A 430 12.01 -11.13 1.10
C SER A 430 11.00 -12.17 1.59
N PRO A 431 10.84 -12.31 2.93
CA PRO A 431 9.79 -13.17 3.48
C PRO A 431 8.40 -12.61 3.09
N THR A 432 7.43 -13.49 2.81
CA THR A 432 6.10 -13.10 2.37
C THR A 432 5.08 -13.12 3.50
N SER A 433 4.10 -12.22 3.43
CA SER A 433 2.96 -12.23 4.36
C SER A 433 1.99 -13.38 4.09
N GLU A 434 2.04 -14.01 2.91
CA GLU A 434 1.17 -15.10 2.51
C GLU A 434 1.36 -16.35 3.35
N ASP A 435 2.59 -16.65 3.74
CA ASP A 435 2.97 -17.75 4.62
C ASP A 435 3.21 -17.30 6.07
N SER A 436 2.73 -16.11 6.44
CA SER A 436 2.94 -15.49 7.76
C SER A 436 4.41 -15.31 8.10
N TYR A 437 5.22 -14.95 7.08
CA TYR A 437 6.67 -14.78 7.20
C TYR A 437 7.39 -16.05 7.68
N ALA A 438 6.93 -17.22 7.23
CA ALA A 438 7.59 -18.50 7.47
C ALA A 438 8.99 -18.55 6.82
N GLY A 439 9.79 -19.52 7.21
CA GLY A 439 11.15 -19.72 6.65
C GLY A 439 12.31 -19.37 7.59
N LEU A 440 12.02 -18.80 8.77
CA LEU A 440 13.02 -18.58 9.83
C LEU A 440 12.74 -19.40 11.11
N GLY A 441 11.74 -20.29 11.05
CA GLY A 441 11.35 -21.17 12.14
C GLY A 441 10.48 -20.53 13.24
N ASP A 442 9.86 -21.38 14.08
CA ASP A 442 8.90 -20.95 15.11
C ASP A 442 9.51 -20.04 16.18
N ASN A 443 10.78 -20.25 16.50
CA ASN A 443 11.50 -19.41 17.48
C ASN A 443 11.62 -17.98 17.00
N PHE A 444 11.93 -17.77 15.71
CA PHE A 444 11.96 -16.43 15.13
C PHE A 444 10.59 -15.75 15.19
N GLN A 445 9.54 -16.43 14.72
CA GLN A 445 8.21 -15.86 14.69
C GLN A 445 7.72 -15.43 16.06
N ARG A 446 7.98 -16.26 17.09
CA ARG A 446 7.64 -15.96 18.48
C ARG A 446 8.41 -14.75 19.01
N ASN A 447 9.74 -14.72 18.81
CA ASN A 447 10.58 -13.63 19.30
C ASN A 447 10.30 -12.32 18.54
N ALA A 448 10.04 -12.38 17.23
CA ALA A 448 9.62 -11.24 16.43
C ALA A 448 8.27 -10.68 16.90
N TRP A 449 7.32 -11.55 17.27
CA TRP A 449 6.06 -11.13 17.87
C TRP A 449 6.27 -10.35 19.18
N TRP A 450 7.13 -10.83 20.09
CA TRP A 450 7.46 -10.10 21.31
C TRP A 450 8.12 -8.76 21.00
N GLY A 451 9.10 -8.76 20.09
CA GLY A 451 9.82 -7.57 19.69
C GLY A 451 8.90 -6.50 19.09
N THR A 452 7.92 -6.91 18.28
CA THR A 452 6.92 -6.01 17.68
C THR A 452 6.03 -5.39 18.75
N ILE A 453 5.45 -6.19 19.66
CA ILE A 453 4.60 -5.66 20.73
C ILE A 453 5.37 -4.70 21.64
N VAL A 454 6.56 -5.11 22.06
CA VAL A 454 7.41 -4.30 22.95
C VAL A 454 7.75 -2.97 22.26
N SER A 455 8.11 -2.99 20.98
CA SER A 455 8.45 -1.77 20.24
C SER A 455 7.25 -0.83 20.07
N ASP A 456 6.06 -1.35 19.85
CA ASP A 456 4.84 -0.54 19.75
C ASP A 456 4.57 0.18 21.08
N LEU A 457 4.57 -0.56 22.20
CA LEU A 457 4.31 0.01 23.52
C LEU A 457 5.41 0.99 23.98
N MET A 458 6.67 0.72 23.63
CA MET A 458 7.76 1.63 23.95
C MET A 458 7.68 2.94 23.14
N GLU A 459 7.15 2.93 21.92
CA GLU A 459 6.88 4.16 21.17
C GLU A 459 5.76 4.97 21.83
N ASP A 460 4.69 4.33 22.29
CA ASP A 460 3.60 4.98 23.02
C ASP A 460 4.08 5.56 24.35
N ILE A 461 4.88 4.80 25.14
CA ILE A 461 5.53 5.29 26.37
C ILE A 461 6.45 6.49 26.07
N ARG A 462 7.22 6.42 24.99
CA ARG A 462 8.07 7.52 24.56
C ARG A 462 7.26 8.78 24.29
N SER A 463 6.16 8.65 23.57
CA SER A 463 5.25 9.77 23.27
C SER A 463 4.66 10.37 24.55
N MET A 464 4.18 9.52 25.46
CA MET A 464 3.66 9.95 26.76
C MET A 464 4.70 10.70 27.60
N ILE A 465 5.95 10.22 27.64
CA ILE A 465 7.05 10.91 28.32
C ILE A 465 7.34 12.27 27.70
N LEU A 466 7.38 12.35 26.36
CA LEU A 466 7.63 13.62 25.67
C LEU A 466 6.56 14.68 25.97
N ALA A 467 5.29 14.28 26.00
CA ALA A 467 4.18 15.19 26.23
C ALA A 467 3.99 15.58 27.70
N ASN A 468 4.14 14.61 28.61
CA ASN A 468 3.62 14.72 29.96
C ASN A 468 4.69 14.66 31.08
N ALA A 469 5.95 14.33 30.81
CA ALA A 469 6.97 14.31 31.87
C ALA A 469 7.27 15.72 32.39
N THR A 470 7.40 15.87 33.72
CA THR A 470 7.77 17.15 34.35
C THR A 470 9.17 17.61 33.93
N ASN A 471 10.11 16.65 33.76
CA ASN A 471 11.44 16.88 33.19
C ASN A 471 11.69 15.88 32.07
N THR A 472 11.43 16.28 30.85
CA THR A 472 11.51 15.44 29.65
C THR A 472 12.93 14.92 29.39
N GLU A 473 13.98 15.73 29.62
CA GLU A 473 15.36 15.33 29.38
C GLU A 473 15.78 14.17 30.31
N THR A 474 15.51 14.31 31.59
CA THR A 474 15.79 13.28 32.59
C THR A 474 14.98 12.00 32.33
N ALA A 475 13.68 12.12 32.01
CA ALA A 475 12.82 11.01 31.71
C ALA A 475 13.27 10.27 30.44
N MET A 476 13.68 10.98 29.40
CA MET A 476 14.19 10.40 28.16
C MET A 476 15.57 9.72 28.34
N ARG A 477 16.38 10.14 29.31
CA ARG A 477 17.60 9.41 29.67
C ARG A 477 17.26 8.06 30.28
N VAL A 478 16.32 8.03 31.25
CA VAL A 478 15.82 6.78 31.84
C VAL A 478 15.22 5.88 30.77
N PHE A 479 14.44 6.41 29.85
CA PHE A 479 13.89 5.67 28.72
C PHE A 479 14.98 5.00 27.88
N LYS A 480 16.03 5.73 27.49
CA LYS A 480 17.13 5.19 26.69
C LYS A 480 17.90 4.07 27.41
N GLU A 481 18.13 4.21 28.71
CA GLU A 481 18.78 3.18 29.52
C GLU A 481 17.95 1.89 29.55
N GLU A 482 16.65 1.99 29.87
CA GLU A 482 15.73 0.85 29.91
C GLU A 482 15.56 0.20 28.55
N TRP A 483 15.47 1.00 27.48
CA TRP A 483 15.40 0.48 26.12
C TRP A 483 16.63 -0.40 25.79
N GLY A 484 17.82 0.07 26.16
CA GLY A 484 19.06 -0.73 25.99
C GLY A 484 19.05 -2.06 26.75
N LEU A 485 18.41 -2.12 27.93
CA LEU A 485 18.24 -3.35 28.68
C LEU A 485 17.19 -4.29 28.08
N ILE A 486 16.09 -3.74 27.57
CA ILE A 486 15.07 -4.50 26.86
C ILE A 486 15.65 -5.13 25.59
N LEU A 487 16.44 -4.41 24.80
CA LEU A 487 17.10 -4.95 23.61
C LEU A 487 18.01 -6.15 23.96
N LYS A 488 18.77 -6.07 25.05
CA LYS A 488 19.58 -7.19 25.52
C LYS A 488 18.74 -8.39 25.94
N ALA A 489 17.57 -8.16 26.57
CA ALA A 489 16.64 -9.21 26.95
C ALA A 489 15.99 -9.88 25.71
N LEU A 490 15.58 -9.10 24.72
CA LEU A 490 15.06 -9.60 23.45
C LEU A 490 16.10 -10.46 22.71
N GLN A 491 17.35 -10.03 22.70
CA GLN A 491 18.45 -10.79 22.07
C GLN A 491 18.70 -12.14 22.73
N LYS A 492 18.38 -12.34 24.03
CA LYS A 492 18.46 -13.65 24.67
C LYS A 492 17.44 -14.67 24.14
N GLY A 493 16.32 -14.22 23.58
CA GLY A 493 15.30 -15.09 23.00
C GLY A 493 14.52 -15.92 24.03
N GLU A 494 14.60 -15.61 25.32
CA GLU A 494 13.93 -16.29 26.43
C GLU A 494 12.85 -15.37 27.04
N PHE A 495 11.60 -15.81 27.04
CA PHE A 495 10.50 -14.98 27.55
C PHE A 495 10.63 -14.65 29.02
N SER A 496 11.11 -15.57 29.84
CA SER A 496 11.32 -15.34 31.28
C SER A 496 12.33 -14.22 31.57
N VAL A 497 13.36 -14.08 30.73
CA VAL A 497 14.33 -12.97 30.80
C VAL A 497 13.70 -11.66 30.42
N LEU A 498 12.94 -11.67 29.31
CA LEU A 498 12.21 -10.50 28.84
C LEU A 498 11.15 -10.05 29.85
N GLU A 499 10.37 -10.98 30.40
CA GLU A 499 9.34 -10.73 31.43
C GLU A 499 9.90 -10.02 32.66
N LYS A 500 11.01 -10.52 33.18
CA LYS A 500 11.70 -9.90 34.32
C LYS A 500 12.15 -8.48 34.00
N GLN A 501 12.72 -8.26 32.81
CA GLN A 501 13.15 -6.94 32.38
C GLN A 501 12.00 -5.98 32.20
N LEU A 502 10.93 -6.38 31.53
CA LEU A 502 9.74 -5.54 31.30
C LEU A 502 9.06 -5.16 32.62
N SER A 503 8.98 -6.08 33.58
CA SER A 503 8.44 -5.80 34.91
C SER A 503 9.26 -4.74 35.65
N ARG A 504 10.60 -4.84 35.60
CA ARG A 504 11.52 -3.83 36.20
C ARG A 504 11.41 -2.50 35.51
N THR A 505 11.32 -2.50 34.16
CA THR A 505 11.17 -1.30 33.37
C THR A 505 9.86 -0.59 33.71
N GLY A 506 8.72 -1.33 33.81
CA GLY A 506 7.44 -0.77 34.24
C GLY A 506 7.52 -0.09 35.62
N GLU A 507 8.18 -0.76 36.59
CA GLU A 507 8.42 -0.18 37.95
C GLU A 507 9.35 1.04 37.93
N ARG A 508 10.34 1.06 37.03
CA ARG A 508 11.24 2.21 36.91
C ARG A 508 10.55 3.40 36.25
N PHE A 509 9.75 3.16 35.26
CA PHE A 509 8.96 4.20 34.58
C PHE A 509 7.87 4.78 35.45
N SER A 510 7.24 4.01 36.36
CA SER A 510 6.24 4.53 37.30
C SER A 510 6.79 5.57 38.28
N ARG A 511 8.13 5.70 38.40
CA ARG A 511 8.80 6.71 39.24
C ARG A 511 9.12 7.99 38.47
N ILE A 512 8.81 8.09 37.18
CA ILE A 512 9.01 9.30 36.40
C ILE A 512 7.90 10.31 36.80
N PRO A 513 8.26 11.51 37.29
CA PRO A 513 7.26 12.51 37.64
C PRO A 513 6.53 13.02 36.39
N MET A 514 5.21 12.91 36.39
CA MET A 514 4.33 13.34 35.30
C MET A 514 3.57 14.60 35.71
N LYS A 515 3.15 15.42 34.73
CA LYS A 515 2.37 16.64 34.95
C LYS A 515 0.91 16.32 35.28
N LEU A 516 0.34 15.36 34.55
CA LEU A 516 -1.07 14.93 34.61
C LEU A 516 -1.16 13.41 34.80
N PRO A 517 -2.22 12.88 35.44
CA PRO A 517 -2.56 11.47 35.38
C PRO A 517 -2.78 11.00 33.93
N LEU A 518 -2.58 9.71 33.66
CA LEU A 518 -2.71 9.13 32.30
C LEU A 518 -4.06 9.46 31.64
N GLU A 519 -5.13 9.40 32.39
CA GLU A 519 -6.51 9.59 31.96
C GLU A 519 -6.81 11.04 31.54
N GLU A 520 -6.04 11.99 32.08
CA GLU A 520 -6.20 13.43 31.81
C GLU A 520 -5.30 13.95 30.69
N VAL A 521 -4.42 13.11 30.12
CA VAL A 521 -3.52 13.54 29.04
C VAL A 521 -4.24 13.49 27.69
N PRO A 522 -4.36 14.64 26.98
CA PRO A 522 -4.97 14.64 25.66
C PRO A 522 -4.18 13.74 24.69
N THR A 523 -4.86 12.80 24.07
CA THR A 523 -4.22 11.76 23.24
C THR A 523 -4.72 11.83 21.80
N ILE A 524 -3.79 11.80 20.85
CA ILE A 524 -4.06 11.75 19.41
C ILE A 524 -3.73 10.35 18.87
N ALA A 525 -4.66 9.74 18.16
CA ALA A 525 -4.42 8.51 17.42
C ALA A 525 -3.71 8.82 16.10
N LEU A 526 -2.52 8.25 15.90
CA LEU A 526 -1.74 8.37 14.66
C LEU A 526 -1.90 7.08 13.86
N ILE A 527 -2.66 7.13 12.78
CA ILE A 527 -3.02 6.00 11.92
C ILE A 527 -2.49 6.19 10.49
N GLY A 528 -2.79 5.28 9.60
CA GLY A 528 -2.41 5.35 8.19
C GLY A 528 -1.30 4.37 7.83
N GLU A 529 -0.44 4.72 6.86
CA GLU A 529 0.55 3.80 6.31
C GLU A 529 1.63 3.44 7.33
N ILE A 530 1.90 2.15 7.46
CA ILE A 530 2.69 1.56 8.56
C ILE A 530 4.13 2.09 8.67
N PHE A 531 4.80 2.39 7.55
CA PHE A 531 6.16 2.92 7.54
C PHE A 531 6.15 4.41 7.92
N VAL A 532 5.32 5.22 7.25
CA VAL A 532 5.29 6.67 7.39
C VAL A 532 4.90 7.09 8.80
N ARG A 533 3.91 6.44 9.41
CA ARG A 533 3.49 6.78 10.78
C ARG A 533 4.56 6.52 11.84
N ARG A 534 5.60 5.72 11.54
CA ARG A 534 6.68 5.35 12.47
C ARG A 534 8.02 6.00 12.17
N ASP A 535 8.33 6.28 10.91
CA ASP A 535 9.59 6.92 10.54
C ASP A 535 9.53 8.43 10.78
N GLY A 536 10.47 8.95 11.59
CA GLY A 536 10.48 10.35 12.02
C GLY A 536 10.55 11.34 10.86
N LEU A 537 11.42 11.10 9.87
CA LEU A 537 11.54 11.95 8.69
C LEU A 537 10.25 11.91 7.86
N SER A 538 9.69 10.72 7.64
CA SER A 538 8.48 10.57 6.82
C SER A 538 7.28 11.30 7.42
N ARG A 539 7.12 11.27 8.74
CA ARG A 539 6.05 11.99 9.44
C ARG A 539 6.42 13.42 9.84
N GLN A 540 7.57 13.94 9.40
CA GLN A 540 8.08 15.27 9.76
C GLN A 540 8.00 15.57 11.26
N TYR A 541 8.33 14.55 12.08
CA TYR A 541 8.37 14.65 13.54
C TYR A 541 7.06 15.14 14.19
N ILE A 542 5.90 14.84 13.57
CA ILE A 542 4.57 15.26 14.08
C ILE A 542 4.36 14.86 15.55
N MET A 543 4.81 13.66 15.98
CA MET A 543 4.64 13.23 17.37
C MET A 543 5.37 14.15 18.34
N GLU A 544 6.57 14.58 17.99
CA GLU A 544 7.38 15.51 18.75
C GLU A 544 6.71 16.90 18.81
N HIS A 545 6.19 17.36 17.67
CA HIS A 545 5.44 18.63 17.60
C HIS A 545 4.14 18.61 18.41
N LEU A 546 3.39 17.51 18.39
CA LEU A 546 2.20 17.33 19.23
C LEU A 546 2.57 17.29 20.72
N ALA A 547 3.68 16.65 21.07
CA ALA A 547 4.16 16.58 22.44
C ALA A 547 4.54 17.96 23.01
N GLU A 548 5.13 18.86 22.19
CA GLU A 548 5.40 20.26 22.58
C GLU A 548 4.11 21.02 22.94
N LYS A 549 2.96 20.61 22.38
CA LYS A 549 1.64 21.15 22.69
C LYS A 549 0.90 20.41 23.81
N GLY A 550 1.56 19.42 24.42
CA GLY A 550 1.00 18.63 25.52
C GLY A 550 0.15 17.43 25.09
N PHE A 551 0.07 17.11 23.77
CA PHE A 551 -0.63 15.93 23.30
C PHE A 551 0.28 14.71 23.27
N ALA A 552 -0.13 13.63 23.92
CA ALA A 552 0.45 12.33 23.66
C ALA A 552 -0.06 11.75 22.32
N SER A 553 0.75 10.95 21.64
CA SER A 553 0.35 10.29 20.40
C SER A 553 0.41 8.78 20.60
N VAL A 554 -0.65 8.08 20.26
CA VAL A 554 -0.71 6.62 20.19
C VAL A 554 -0.65 6.21 18.72
N CYS A 555 0.44 5.52 18.35
CA CYS A 555 0.61 5.06 16.99
C CYS A 555 -0.11 3.73 16.78
N ALA A 556 -0.90 3.62 15.72
CA ALA A 556 -1.55 2.35 15.38
C ALA A 556 -0.53 1.19 15.34
N SER A 557 -0.88 0.09 15.98
CA SER A 557 0.05 -0.99 16.28
C SER A 557 0.52 -1.72 15.02
N SER A 558 1.80 -2.11 14.97
CA SER A 558 2.33 -2.93 13.87
C SER A 558 1.73 -4.35 13.84
N ILE A 559 1.22 -4.83 14.99
CA ILE A 559 0.56 -6.14 15.05
C ILE A 559 -0.82 -6.16 14.40
N GLU A 560 -1.46 -5.00 14.18
CA GLU A 560 -2.79 -4.93 13.56
C GLU A 560 -2.82 -5.61 12.18
N TRP A 561 -1.75 -5.44 11.40
CA TRP A 561 -1.61 -6.07 10.09
C TRP A 561 -1.57 -7.60 10.20
N LEU A 562 -0.80 -8.16 11.13
CA LEU A 562 -0.73 -9.60 11.35
C LEU A 562 -2.06 -10.17 11.85
N LEU A 563 -2.73 -9.47 12.77
CA LEU A 563 -4.06 -9.87 13.25
C LEU A 563 -5.13 -9.76 12.16
N TYR A 564 -5.00 -8.80 11.25
CA TYR A 564 -5.86 -8.70 10.08
C TYR A 564 -5.63 -9.85 9.10
N CYS A 565 -4.37 -10.20 8.81
CA CYS A 565 -4.07 -11.40 8.01
C CYS A 565 -4.68 -12.66 8.63
N HIS A 566 -4.62 -12.80 9.96
CA HIS A 566 -5.28 -13.89 10.68
C HIS A 566 -6.80 -13.85 10.53
N TYR A 567 -7.40 -12.66 10.60
CA TYR A 567 -8.83 -12.48 10.38
C TYR A 567 -9.23 -12.89 8.95
N LEU A 568 -8.47 -12.52 7.94
CA LEU A 568 -8.73 -12.91 6.54
C LEU A 568 -8.67 -14.43 6.36
N MET A 569 -7.68 -15.10 6.97
CA MET A 569 -7.55 -16.56 6.95
C MET A 569 -8.73 -17.25 7.65
N ASP A 570 -9.13 -16.77 8.83
CA ASP A 570 -10.28 -17.32 9.59
C ASP A 570 -11.61 -17.24 8.83
N ASN A 571 -11.77 -16.18 8.01
CA ASN A 571 -13.01 -15.92 7.27
C ASN A 571 -12.97 -16.43 5.81
N GLY A 572 -11.92 -17.16 5.41
CA GLY A 572 -11.79 -17.68 4.04
C GLY A 572 -11.62 -16.59 2.97
N LEU A 573 -11.10 -15.42 3.36
CA LEU A 573 -10.82 -14.29 2.49
C LEU A 573 -9.35 -14.27 2.00
N SER A 574 -8.51 -15.15 2.54
CA SER A 574 -7.13 -15.38 2.12
C SER A 574 -7.09 -16.34 0.93
N GLU A 575 -6.07 -16.21 0.08
CA GLU A 575 -5.83 -17.13 -1.04
C GLU A 575 -5.36 -18.52 -0.60
N HIS A 576 -4.82 -18.64 0.61
CA HIS A 576 -4.36 -19.92 1.17
C HIS A 576 -5.52 -20.79 1.67
N THR A 577 -5.68 -21.98 1.07
CA THR A 577 -6.57 -23.04 1.58
C THR A 577 -5.85 -23.81 2.69
N MET A 578 -6.28 -23.62 3.94
CA MET A 578 -5.72 -24.34 5.09
C MET A 578 -6.34 -25.73 5.24
N THR A 579 -5.50 -26.74 5.47
CA THR A 579 -5.96 -28.07 5.90
C THR A 579 -6.52 -28.01 7.33
N LEU A 580 -7.23 -29.06 7.78
CA LEU A 580 -7.71 -29.15 9.17
C LEU A 580 -6.57 -29.11 10.20
N ARG A 581 -5.42 -29.71 9.87
CA ARG A 581 -4.22 -29.68 10.71
C ARG A 581 -3.62 -28.27 10.79
N ASP A 582 -3.58 -27.54 9.66
CA ASP A 582 -3.10 -26.17 9.63
C ASP A 582 -4.01 -25.25 10.45
N LYS A 583 -5.34 -25.42 10.36
CA LYS A 583 -6.31 -24.67 11.19
C LYS A 583 -6.12 -24.90 12.69
N LEU A 584 -5.85 -26.14 13.10
CA LEU A 584 -5.60 -26.46 14.51
C LEU A 584 -4.30 -25.78 15.00
N ASN A 585 -3.20 -25.97 14.27
CA ASN A 585 -1.90 -25.35 14.59
C ASN A 585 -2.01 -23.82 14.63
N PHE A 586 -2.71 -23.24 13.67
CA PHE A 586 -2.96 -21.81 13.61
C PHE A 586 -3.77 -21.28 14.80
N THR A 587 -4.80 -22.04 15.25
CA THR A 587 -5.61 -21.67 16.42
C THR A 587 -4.78 -21.71 17.70
N ILE A 588 -3.96 -22.75 17.89
CA ILE A 588 -3.06 -22.88 19.02
C ILE A 588 -2.08 -21.69 19.05
N ARG A 589 -1.48 -21.38 17.90
CA ARG A 589 -0.54 -20.27 17.75
C ARG A 589 -1.18 -18.93 18.10
N LYS A 590 -2.39 -18.62 17.58
CA LYS A 590 -3.12 -17.39 17.94
C LYS A 590 -3.35 -17.27 19.45
N THR A 591 -3.67 -18.37 20.12
CA THR A 591 -3.90 -18.37 21.56
C THR A 591 -2.62 -18.01 22.34
N PHE A 592 -1.48 -18.57 21.93
CA PHE A 592 -0.18 -18.19 22.52
C PHE A 592 0.18 -16.74 22.24
N MET A 593 -0.02 -16.28 21.02
CA MET A 593 0.25 -14.88 20.62
C MET A 593 -0.57 -13.89 21.46
N ALA A 594 -1.87 -14.13 21.62
CA ALA A 594 -2.76 -13.32 22.45
C ALA A 594 -2.36 -13.33 23.94
N ARG A 595 -1.89 -14.48 24.46
CA ARG A 595 -1.38 -14.58 25.82
C ARG A 595 -0.14 -13.72 26.03
N TYR A 596 0.86 -13.80 25.14
CA TYR A 596 2.05 -12.97 25.21
C TYR A 596 1.73 -11.48 25.09
N GLU A 597 0.86 -11.10 24.19
CA GLU A 597 0.41 -9.71 24.07
C GLU A 597 -0.16 -9.19 25.38
N LYS A 598 -1.08 -9.95 26.00
CA LYS A 598 -1.68 -9.58 27.29
C LYS A 598 -0.62 -9.47 28.41
N GLN A 599 0.33 -10.39 28.48
CA GLN A 599 1.39 -10.38 29.49
C GLN A 599 2.31 -9.16 29.31
N ILE A 600 2.80 -8.91 28.09
CA ILE A 600 3.69 -7.78 27.78
C ILE A 600 2.99 -6.44 28.09
N LYS A 601 1.73 -6.28 27.63
CA LYS A 601 0.93 -5.08 27.92
C LYS A 601 0.71 -4.87 29.42
N PHE A 602 0.39 -5.92 30.15
CA PHE A 602 0.22 -5.85 31.60
C PHE A 602 1.50 -5.40 32.31
N MET A 603 2.67 -5.95 31.93
CA MET A 603 3.94 -5.57 32.59
C MET A 603 4.30 -4.10 32.36
N LEU A 604 4.16 -3.61 31.12
CA LEU A 604 4.50 -2.23 30.79
C LEU A 604 3.42 -1.23 31.26
N SER A 605 2.15 -1.62 31.35
CA SER A 605 1.10 -0.73 31.91
C SER A 605 1.30 -0.41 33.39
N ARG A 606 2.07 -1.23 34.13
CA ARG A 606 2.50 -0.90 35.51
C ARG A 606 3.30 0.42 35.60
N SER A 607 3.79 0.93 34.49
CA SER A 607 4.39 2.26 34.40
C SER A 607 3.40 3.39 34.68
N GLY A 608 2.10 3.18 34.52
CA GLY A 608 1.09 4.24 34.53
C GLY A 608 1.15 5.20 33.33
N LEU A 609 1.87 4.80 32.26
CA LEU A 609 2.08 5.63 31.06
C LEU A 609 1.29 5.12 29.84
N ILE A 610 0.73 3.92 29.90
CA ILE A 610 -0.09 3.30 28.85
C ILE A 610 -1.17 2.42 29.45
N HIS A 611 -2.25 2.20 28.69
CA HIS A 611 -3.31 1.26 29.04
C HIS A 611 -2.99 -0.18 28.60
N ALA A 612 -3.43 -1.17 29.38
CA ALA A 612 -3.23 -2.60 29.09
C ALA A 612 -4.31 -3.18 28.14
N LYS A 613 -4.85 -2.43 27.19
CA LYS A 613 -5.89 -2.89 26.29
C LYS A 613 -5.31 -3.73 25.14
N PRO A 614 -5.77 -4.98 24.90
CA PRO A 614 -5.42 -5.73 23.70
C PRO A 614 -6.07 -5.11 22.47
N PHE A 615 -5.41 -5.26 21.31
CA PHE A 615 -5.95 -4.76 20.04
C PHE A 615 -7.10 -5.67 19.55
N ASP A 616 -8.27 -5.08 19.32
CA ASP A 616 -9.47 -5.82 18.86
C ASP A 616 -9.70 -5.60 17.35
N VAL A 617 -9.02 -6.40 16.53
CA VAL A 617 -9.16 -6.35 15.05
C VAL A 617 -10.60 -6.59 14.60
N LYS A 618 -11.39 -7.39 15.33
CA LYS A 618 -12.79 -7.67 14.97
C LYS A 618 -13.68 -6.43 15.16
N LYS A 619 -13.45 -5.68 16.24
CA LYS A 619 -14.13 -4.40 16.49
C LYS A 619 -13.76 -3.37 15.41
N VAL A 620 -12.49 -3.26 15.08
CA VAL A 620 -11.99 -2.36 14.03
C VAL A 620 -12.65 -2.68 12.69
N ILE A 621 -12.61 -3.93 12.25
CA ILE A 621 -13.25 -4.35 11.00
C ILE A 621 -14.75 -4.12 11.03
N LYS A 622 -15.44 -4.50 12.11
CA LYS A 622 -16.89 -4.30 12.27
C LYS A 622 -17.30 -2.84 12.06
N ASN A 623 -16.52 -1.90 12.58
CA ASN A 623 -16.78 -0.47 12.45
C ASN A 623 -16.52 0.05 11.03
N ALA A 624 -15.64 -0.60 10.27
CA ALA A 624 -15.37 -0.26 8.87
C ALA A 624 -16.36 -0.88 7.88
N LEU A 625 -17.00 -2.03 8.20
CA LEU A 625 -17.88 -2.76 7.28
C LEU A 625 -19.00 -1.93 6.61
N PRO A 626 -19.60 -0.92 7.24
CA PRO A 626 -20.59 -0.07 6.57
C PRO A 626 -20.01 0.73 5.40
N TYR A 627 -18.71 0.95 5.37
CA TYR A 627 -18.00 1.84 4.44
C TYR A 627 -17.09 1.11 3.49
N LEU A 628 -16.51 -0.05 3.89
CA LEU A 628 -15.59 -0.85 3.10
C LEU A 628 -15.89 -2.34 3.20
N SER A 629 -15.64 -3.07 2.12
CA SER A 629 -15.70 -4.53 2.11
C SER A 629 -14.38 -5.14 2.57
N PRO A 630 -14.39 -6.21 3.38
CA PRO A 630 -13.16 -6.95 3.71
C PRO A 630 -12.56 -7.70 2.50
N ASN A 631 -13.29 -7.78 1.38
CA ASN A 631 -12.78 -8.28 0.11
C ASN A 631 -11.87 -7.28 -0.62
N LEU A 632 -11.90 -6.01 -0.22
CA LEU A 632 -10.93 -5.03 -0.67
C LEU A 632 -9.63 -5.28 0.10
N THR A 633 -8.62 -5.79 -0.60
CA THR A 633 -7.34 -6.13 0.01
C THR A 633 -6.51 -4.87 0.31
N GLY A 634 -5.80 -4.85 1.46
CA GLY A 634 -4.95 -3.75 1.89
C GLY A 634 -5.36 -3.11 3.21
N GLU A 635 -4.66 -2.06 3.61
CA GLU A 635 -4.75 -1.41 4.93
C GLU A 635 -5.98 -0.50 5.12
N ALA A 636 -6.68 -0.14 4.04
CA ALA A 636 -7.74 0.87 4.11
C ALA A 636 -8.83 0.53 5.15
N ILE A 637 -9.21 -0.74 5.27
CA ILE A 637 -10.22 -1.18 6.24
C ILE A 637 -9.74 -1.02 7.69
N LEU A 638 -8.44 -1.22 7.94
CA LEU A 638 -7.84 -0.99 9.26
C LEU A 638 -7.82 0.50 9.58
N THR A 639 -7.35 1.33 8.66
CA THR A 639 -7.29 2.79 8.85
C THR A 639 -8.67 3.39 9.14
N VAL A 640 -9.69 3.05 8.33
CA VAL A 640 -11.06 3.53 8.55
C VAL A 640 -11.64 3.00 9.86
N GLY A 641 -11.45 1.72 10.14
CA GLY A 641 -12.00 1.09 11.34
C GLY A 641 -11.32 1.59 12.62
N SER A 642 -10.00 1.76 12.62
CA SER A 642 -9.27 2.33 13.77
C SER A 642 -9.68 3.77 14.04
N ALA A 643 -9.76 4.63 13.00
CA ALA A 643 -10.24 6.00 13.17
C ALA A 643 -11.59 6.06 13.88
N ILE A 644 -12.59 5.32 13.39
CA ILE A 644 -13.93 5.30 13.96
C ILE A 644 -13.95 4.65 15.36
N SER A 645 -13.08 3.66 15.60
CA SER A 645 -13.03 2.95 16.89
C SER A 645 -12.39 3.79 17.99
N GLU A 646 -11.28 4.45 17.70
CA GLU A 646 -10.42 5.12 18.69
C GLU A 646 -10.92 6.52 19.06
N ILE A 647 -11.45 7.28 18.10
CA ILE A 647 -11.98 8.63 18.38
C ILE A 647 -13.03 8.60 19.49
N VAL A 648 -12.95 9.52 20.45
CA VAL A 648 -13.82 9.64 21.64
C VAL A 648 -13.66 8.50 22.66
N SER A 649 -13.21 7.32 22.23
CA SER A 649 -13.05 6.16 23.14
C SER A 649 -11.67 6.11 23.79
N ASP A 650 -10.63 6.45 23.03
CA ASP A 650 -9.23 6.34 23.43
C ASP A 650 -8.39 7.56 22.97
N ALA A 651 -8.95 8.44 22.13
CA ALA A 651 -8.29 9.62 21.58
C ALA A 651 -9.27 10.79 21.38
N CYS A 652 -8.80 12.00 21.57
CA CYS A 652 -9.55 13.23 21.30
C CYS A 652 -9.38 13.74 19.86
N GLY A 653 -8.53 13.12 19.06
CA GLY A 653 -8.33 13.43 17.65
C GLY A 653 -7.63 12.30 16.91
N VAL A 654 -7.77 12.26 15.58
CA VAL A 654 -7.17 11.25 14.70
C VAL A 654 -6.41 11.92 13.57
N ILE A 655 -5.14 11.54 13.40
CA ILE A 655 -4.32 11.93 12.25
C ILE A 655 -4.05 10.68 11.41
N ALA A 656 -4.48 10.71 10.13
CA ALA A 656 -4.16 9.69 9.15
C ALA A 656 -3.00 10.18 8.27
N ILE A 657 -1.84 9.53 8.37
CA ILE A 657 -0.66 9.92 7.61
C ILE A 657 -0.21 8.80 6.66
N GLY A 658 0.18 9.19 5.44
CA GLY A 658 0.70 8.25 4.45
C GLY A 658 1.62 8.91 3.43
N PRO A 659 2.32 8.12 2.62
CA PRO A 659 3.13 8.67 1.56
C PRO A 659 2.26 9.24 0.44
N PHE A 660 2.80 10.24 -0.26
CA PHE A 660 2.12 10.83 -1.42
C PHE A 660 1.66 9.75 -2.40
N GLY A 661 0.40 9.86 -2.83
CA GLY A 661 -0.23 8.90 -3.75
C GLY A 661 -0.40 7.49 -3.19
N CYS A 662 -0.45 7.31 -1.87
CA CYS A 662 -0.74 6.01 -1.24
C CYS A 662 -2.19 5.60 -1.48
N MET A 663 -2.40 4.53 -2.25
CA MET A 663 -3.74 4.12 -2.65
C MET A 663 -4.66 3.76 -1.47
N PRO A 664 -4.27 2.89 -0.50
CA PRO A 664 -5.11 2.60 0.66
C PRO A 664 -5.36 3.84 1.53
N ASN A 665 -4.34 4.68 1.76
CA ASN A 665 -4.49 5.86 2.60
C ASN A 665 -5.42 6.91 1.97
N ARG A 666 -5.32 7.12 0.66
CA ARG A 666 -6.21 8.03 -0.08
C ARG A 666 -7.66 7.55 -0.11
N LEU A 667 -7.87 6.24 -0.26
CA LEU A 667 -9.20 5.65 -0.13
C LEU A 667 -9.77 5.88 1.28
N SER A 668 -8.95 5.67 2.31
CA SER A 668 -9.35 5.90 3.70
C SER A 668 -9.68 7.37 3.96
N GLU A 669 -8.86 8.30 3.47
CA GLU A 669 -9.09 9.75 3.57
C GLU A 669 -10.42 10.15 2.92
N ALA A 670 -10.69 9.69 1.69
CA ALA A 670 -11.93 9.98 0.98
C ALA A 670 -13.18 9.52 1.75
N LEU A 671 -13.06 8.41 2.51
CA LEU A 671 -14.14 7.91 3.35
C LEU A 671 -14.23 8.65 4.70
N LEU A 672 -13.09 8.89 5.34
CA LEU A 672 -13.04 9.48 6.68
C LEU A 672 -13.43 10.96 6.69
N THR A 673 -13.16 11.70 5.62
CA THR A 673 -13.62 13.08 5.46
C THR A 673 -15.15 13.19 5.61
N GLU A 674 -15.90 12.19 5.16
CA GLU A 674 -17.36 12.15 5.24
C GLU A 674 -17.89 11.39 6.48
N THR A 675 -17.06 10.59 7.14
CA THR A 675 -17.52 9.68 8.21
C THR A 675 -17.02 10.05 9.60
N MET A 676 -16.07 10.98 9.73
CA MET A 676 -15.59 11.45 11.04
C MET A 676 -16.55 12.48 11.67
N ASN A 677 -17.73 11.99 12.05
CA ASN A 677 -18.78 12.77 12.67
C ASN A 677 -19.50 11.99 13.79
N SER A 678 -20.24 12.73 14.63
CA SER A 678 -20.93 12.16 15.80
C SER A 678 -21.98 11.10 15.44
N LYS A 679 -22.68 11.25 14.32
CA LYS A 679 -23.72 10.28 13.88
C LYS A 679 -23.09 8.90 13.61
N VAL A 680 -21.95 8.88 12.92
CA VAL A 680 -21.21 7.64 12.62
C VAL A 680 -20.67 7.04 13.92
N LYS A 681 -20.07 7.86 14.78
CA LYS A 681 -19.54 7.37 16.06
C LYS A 681 -20.63 6.80 16.96
N LEU A 682 -21.77 7.46 17.10
CA LEU A 682 -22.92 6.97 17.87
C LEU A 682 -23.48 5.65 17.31
N ALA A 683 -23.42 5.46 16.00
CA ALA A 683 -23.88 4.22 15.36
C ALA A 683 -23.00 3.01 15.72
N THR A 684 -21.76 3.17 16.18
CA THR A 684 -20.90 2.06 16.62
C THR A 684 -21.38 1.42 17.93
N ASP A 685 -21.94 2.23 18.83
CA ASP A 685 -22.52 1.78 20.11
C ASP A 685 -23.74 2.64 20.50
N PRO A 686 -24.94 2.39 19.90
CA PRO A 686 -26.11 3.23 20.12
C PRO A 686 -26.68 3.18 21.56
N LYS A 687 -26.25 2.22 22.38
CA LYS A 687 -26.72 2.06 23.76
C LYS A 687 -25.82 2.77 24.78
N ASN A 688 -24.64 3.20 24.38
CA ASN A 688 -23.68 3.85 25.26
C ASN A 688 -24.17 5.26 25.65
N ARG A 689 -24.54 5.44 26.91
CA ARG A 689 -25.06 6.71 27.43
C ARG A 689 -23.95 7.78 27.51
N GLN A 690 -22.76 7.41 27.99
CA GLN A 690 -21.63 8.30 28.11
C GLN A 690 -21.23 8.86 26.73
N LEU A 691 -21.17 8.00 25.71
CA LEU A 691 -20.89 8.42 24.33
C LEU A 691 -21.93 9.43 23.80
N LYS A 692 -23.22 9.24 24.18
CA LYS A 692 -24.27 10.21 23.82
C LYS A 692 -24.06 11.55 24.50
N THR A 693 -23.69 11.55 25.79
CA THR A 693 -23.44 12.79 26.56
C THR A 693 -22.24 13.54 25.98
N ILE A 694 -21.12 12.85 25.67
CA ILE A 694 -19.91 13.48 25.09
C ILE A 694 -20.23 14.08 23.72
N LEU A 695 -21.02 13.41 22.89
CA LEU A 695 -21.30 13.84 21.52
C LEU A 695 -22.52 14.76 21.38
N ASP A 696 -23.16 15.14 22.47
CA ASP A 696 -24.27 16.10 22.45
C ASP A 696 -23.74 17.47 22.00
N GLY A 697 -24.31 18.01 20.93
CA GLY A 697 -23.86 19.28 20.34
C GLY A 697 -22.54 19.21 19.54
N VAL A 698 -21.91 18.04 19.41
CA VAL A 698 -20.73 17.85 18.56
C VAL A 698 -21.18 17.31 17.20
N GLU A 699 -20.89 18.02 16.10
CA GLU A 699 -21.19 17.54 14.75
C GLU A 699 -20.00 16.78 14.16
N ASP A 700 -18.87 17.45 13.96
CA ASP A 700 -17.67 16.90 13.35
C ASP A 700 -16.60 16.56 14.39
N LEU A 701 -16.00 15.39 14.23
CA LEU A 701 -14.91 14.90 15.07
C LEU A 701 -13.55 15.36 14.54
N PRO A 702 -12.55 15.64 15.40
CA PRO A 702 -11.22 16.07 14.98
C PRO A 702 -10.52 15.00 14.15
N PHE A 703 -10.39 15.26 12.86
CA PHE A 703 -9.70 14.42 11.88
C PHE A 703 -8.79 15.27 11.00
N LEU A 704 -7.58 14.77 10.72
CA LEU A 704 -6.63 15.38 9.80
C LEU A 704 -5.96 14.29 8.97
N ALA A 705 -6.02 14.43 7.64
CA ALA A 705 -5.25 13.57 6.73
C ALA A 705 -4.02 14.33 6.24
N ILE A 706 -2.86 13.64 6.23
CA ILE A 706 -1.58 14.22 5.81
C ILE A 706 -0.91 13.29 4.82
N GLU A 707 -0.44 13.85 3.71
CA GLU A 707 0.48 13.18 2.79
C GLU A 707 1.90 13.69 2.95
N SER A 708 2.85 12.76 2.90
CA SER A 708 4.26 13.07 3.00
C SER A 708 5.05 12.52 1.79
N ASP A 709 5.91 13.34 1.24
CA ASP A 709 6.94 12.96 0.27
C ASP A 709 8.35 12.98 0.88
N GLY A 710 8.45 13.17 2.21
CA GLY A 710 9.70 13.29 2.96
C GLY A 710 10.28 14.71 2.99
N SER A 711 9.71 15.66 2.26
CA SER A 711 10.07 17.07 2.36
C SER A 711 9.39 17.72 3.58
N PRO A 712 9.92 18.84 4.10
CA PRO A 712 9.24 19.62 5.14
C PRO A 712 7.82 19.98 4.71
N PHE A 713 6.87 19.88 5.63
CA PHE A 713 5.49 20.21 5.33
C PHE A 713 5.34 21.69 4.94
N PRO A 714 4.50 22.00 3.95
CA PRO A 714 4.15 23.38 3.62
C PRO A 714 3.37 24.02 4.77
N GLN A 715 3.40 25.36 4.85
CA GLN A 715 2.75 26.12 5.92
C GLN A 715 1.26 25.80 6.08
N VAL A 716 0.56 25.46 5.00
CA VAL A 716 -0.85 25.08 5.05
C VAL A 716 -1.10 23.84 5.92
N ILE A 717 -0.21 22.85 5.90
CA ILE A 717 -0.32 21.67 6.76
C ILE A 717 -0.13 22.03 8.23
N TYR A 718 0.83 22.91 8.54
CA TYR A 718 1.00 23.39 9.92
C TYR A 718 -0.23 24.18 10.40
N ALA A 719 -0.83 25.03 9.56
CA ALA A 719 -2.06 25.74 9.91
C ALA A 719 -3.24 24.79 10.14
N GLN A 720 -3.35 23.73 9.32
CA GLN A 720 -4.36 22.67 9.52
C GLN A 720 -4.11 21.90 10.81
N LEU A 721 -2.85 21.60 11.14
CA LEU A 721 -2.48 20.92 12.38
C LEU A 721 -2.81 21.79 13.62
N GLU A 722 -2.57 23.11 13.56
CA GLU A 722 -2.99 24.03 14.64
C GLU A 722 -4.51 24.01 14.85
N ALA A 723 -5.28 24.16 13.78
CA ALA A 723 -6.74 24.10 13.84
C ALA A 723 -7.25 22.74 14.36
N PHE A 724 -6.59 21.66 13.95
CA PHE A 724 -6.87 20.32 14.44
C PHE A 724 -6.61 20.20 15.95
N CYS A 725 -5.46 20.68 16.46
CA CYS A 725 -5.12 20.64 17.88
C CYS A 725 -6.17 21.38 18.72
N LEU A 726 -6.61 22.58 18.30
CA LEU A 726 -7.66 23.33 19.00
C LEU A 726 -9.00 22.58 19.06
N ARG A 727 -9.36 21.87 18.00
CA ARG A 727 -10.58 21.04 17.97
C ARG A 727 -10.43 19.80 18.87
N ALA A 728 -9.26 19.18 18.86
CA ALA A 728 -8.95 18.02 19.68
C ALA A 728 -8.95 18.37 21.17
N GLU A 729 -8.38 19.52 21.55
CA GLU A 729 -8.40 20.04 22.93
C GLU A 729 -9.84 20.25 23.43
N ARG A 730 -10.69 20.91 22.62
CA ARG A 730 -12.11 21.09 22.97
C ARG A 730 -12.84 19.77 23.17
N LEU A 731 -12.60 18.77 22.30
CA LEU A 731 -13.21 17.47 22.47
C LEU A 731 -12.69 16.77 23.72
N HIS A 732 -11.39 16.88 24.02
CA HIS A 732 -10.80 16.35 25.25
C HIS A 732 -11.45 16.92 26.50
N ASP A 733 -11.64 18.26 26.57
CA ASP A 733 -12.31 18.91 27.69
C ASP A 733 -13.75 18.39 27.91
N ILE A 734 -14.48 18.14 26.81
CA ILE A 734 -15.82 17.52 26.87
C ILE A 734 -15.75 16.09 27.40
N MET A 735 -14.75 15.30 26.95
CA MET A 735 -14.58 13.91 27.39
C MET A 735 -14.30 13.83 28.88
N ILE A 736 -13.37 14.65 29.42
CA ILE A 736 -13.05 14.69 30.86
C ILE A 736 -14.27 15.13 31.70
N ASN A 737 -14.97 16.18 31.28
CA ASN A 737 -16.13 16.67 32.01
C ASN A 737 -17.32 15.70 32.03
N ALA A 738 -17.37 14.74 31.08
CA ALA A 738 -18.41 13.71 31.04
C ALA A 738 -18.04 12.47 31.89
N ASP A 739 -16.80 12.34 32.31
CA ASP A 739 -16.31 11.28 33.22
C ASP A 739 -16.48 11.66 34.70
N HIS A 740 -16.65 12.95 34.98
CA HIS A 740 -16.97 13.52 36.29
C HIS A 740 -18.50 13.80 36.44
#